data_fc05f85520377518d76ba0b2f842e526
#
_entry.id   fc05f85520377518d76ba0b2f842e526
#
_cell.length_a   1.000
_cell.length_b   1.000
_cell.length_c   1.000
_cell.angle_alpha   90.00
_cell.angle_beta   90.00
_cell.angle_gamma   90.00
#
_symmetry.space_group_name_H-M   'P 1'
#
loop_
_entity.id
_entity.type
_entity.pdbx_description
1 polymer ?
#
loop_
_entity_poly.entity_id
_entity_poly.type
_entity_poly.pdbx_seq_one_letter_code
_entity_poly.pdbx_strand_id
1 'polypeptide(L)'
;MCQNMSGLSTAEVEFRKKAGLSNESVDSSTKTVAQIIRSNVVTYYNLIFLIITILLIVVGSFRDLTFLPIIIANMLIGIIQELRSKKILDDLTILNTPKITVRRNGSDQEVLADELVQDDVITLSAGGQIPADALVLSGNITVNEALITGEADEIVKKEGDSLFSGSFVISGECIAKLEKVGKDSYISGLMLQATQTKEGEQSEMIRALNRLVQTVGVIILPIGAILFLQQYFFSGATMKDSVTGMVAAILGMIPEGLYLLASVAMVVSVMRLGKQKVLIHDMKCIETLARVNVLCVDKTGTITVPEMEVAQFILAKDQNLAAEEEKNKVAKTISDCVRALPCDNATMEALQQYFTEPPENSAEKIVPFSSATKYSGVVLAGKAYVVGAPEFVLRQDYAAVQGTIEVFLEKGYRVLVFAEYEGNLDGKELTENASPIAFILLNNAIREGAMDTFRYFSKRGVEVKVISGDNPVTVSEIAKKAGIRHAEKQVDAATLKTADAVRKAAKKYTVFGRVTPEQKRLLVQALKEQGKTVAMIGDGVNDILALKDADCSIAMASGSEAASHVAQLVLLDNDFNKMPAVVMEGRRVVNNIGRTASLYLVKNIFSMLLAVFSMLFLIDYPLEPSQVSLISVFTIGIPSFFLALEQNRNQIHGHFLTNVLIQALPAGITDFIVVSGLVIFCREFGVEKECVSTSCTILIAVVGFMILYHIAKPMTTPHAILIAAMVIGWLFCMLFFSELFAITAVTGKCAMLMIVFAVITEPVFRYLIQLVEAVQKWGGKLKF
;
A
#
# COMPACT_ATOMS: atom_id res chain seq x y z
N MET A 1 -8.36 35.18 34.65
CA MET A 1 -8.65 34.28 33.53
C MET A 1 -8.34 34.86 32.15
N CYS A 2 -8.26 36.18 31.92
CA CYS A 2 -7.97 36.74 30.60
C CYS A 2 -6.49 36.68 30.10
N GLN A 3 -5.52 36.31 30.94
CA GLN A 3 -4.09 36.30 30.56
C GLN A 3 -3.64 35.06 29.79
N ASN A 4 -4.42 33.98 29.72
CA ASN A 4 -4.04 32.73 29.03
C ASN A 4 -4.45 32.65 27.55
N MET A 5 -5.14 33.65 26.98
CA MET A 5 -5.60 33.62 25.58
C MET A 5 -4.67 34.35 24.58
N SER A 6 -3.59 34.98 25.04
CA SER A 6 -2.65 35.71 24.15
C SER A 6 -1.66 34.79 23.43
N GLY A 7 -1.57 33.52 23.82
CA GLY A 7 -0.59 32.58 23.30
C GLY A 7 0.86 32.90 23.75
N LEU A 8 1.80 32.06 23.34
CA LEU A 8 3.20 32.15 23.68
C LEU A 8 3.90 33.27 22.86
N SER A 9 4.87 33.92 23.46
CA SER A 9 5.79 34.82 22.75
C SER A 9 6.84 34.02 21.96
N THR A 10 7.43 34.63 20.94
CA THR A 10 8.51 34.02 20.14
C THR A 10 9.67 33.51 20.98
N ALA A 11 10.05 34.29 22.02
CA ALA A 11 11.13 33.91 22.93
C ALA A 11 10.80 32.69 23.78
N GLU A 12 9.54 32.55 24.23
CA GLU A 12 9.07 31.37 24.97
C GLU A 12 8.99 30.12 24.09
N VAL A 13 8.59 30.27 22.82
CA VAL A 13 8.61 29.18 21.85
C VAL A 13 10.03 28.66 21.61
N GLU A 14 11.00 29.57 21.39
CA GLU A 14 12.40 29.18 21.23
C GLU A 14 12.99 28.51 22.48
N PHE A 15 12.63 29.01 23.66
CA PHE A 15 13.05 28.38 24.92
C PHE A 15 12.53 26.94 25.02
N ARG A 16 11.23 26.69 24.69
CA ARG A 16 10.63 25.35 24.72
C ARG A 16 11.24 24.43 23.67
N LYS A 17 11.49 24.91 22.46
CA LYS A 17 12.21 24.14 21.43
C LYS A 17 13.60 23.70 21.91
N LYS A 18 14.37 24.59 22.52
CA LYS A 18 15.70 24.26 23.08
C LYS A 18 15.63 23.32 24.29
N ALA A 19 14.53 23.34 25.04
CA ALA A 19 14.29 22.44 26.16
C ALA A 19 13.79 21.05 25.71
N GLY A 20 13.57 20.81 24.38
CA GLY A 20 13.07 19.56 23.85
C GLY A 20 11.57 19.35 24.10
N LEU A 21 10.82 20.43 24.35
CA LEU A 21 9.38 20.45 24.56
C LEU A 21 8.63 20.77 23.26
N SER A 22 9.12 20.28 22.13
CA SER A 22 8.49 20.37 20.80
C SER A 22 7.70 19.11 20.50
N ASN A 23 6.68 19.25 19.65
CA ASN A 23 5.85 18.15 19.18
C ASN A 23 6.51 17.38 18.02
N GLU A 24 7.85 17.29 18.03
CA GLU A 24 8.57 16.47 17.04
C GLU A 24 8.08 15.03 17.12
N SER A 25 7.67 14.48 15.98
CA SER A 25 7.19 13.12 15.91
C SER A 25 8.28 12.13 16.34
N VAL A 26 7.97 11.24 17.27
CA VAL A 26 8.88 10.17 17.75
C VAL A 26 9.07 9.11 16.67
N ASP A 27 8.16 9.03 15.73
CA ASP A 27 8.19 8.11 14.59
C ASP A 27 8.82 8.77 13.36
N SER A 28 10.15 8.69 13.29
CA SER A 28 10.71 8.53 11.96
C SER A 28 10.38 7.10 11.51
N SER A 29 9.28 6.89 10.79
CA SER A 29 8.99 5.64 10.07
C SER A 29 10.13 5.27 9.11
N THR A 30 11.09 6.16 8.94
CA THR A 30 12.28 6.03 8.11
C THR A 30 13.51 5.75 8.96
N LYS A 31 14.27 4.72 8.58
CA LYS A 31 15.54 4.37 9.22
C LYS A 31 16.50 5.58 9.23
N THR A 32 17.29 5.73 10.27
CA THR A 32 18.39 6.71 10.29
C THR A 32 19.47 6.35 9.29
N VAL A 33 20.29 7.32 8.86
CA VAL A 33 21.42 7.08 7.94
C VAL A 33 22.37 6.00 8.49
N ALA A 34 22.64 6.02 9.79
CA ALA A 34 23.47 5.01 10.44
C ALA A 34 22.82 3.62 10.42
N GLN A 35 21.52 3.52 10.61
CA GLN A 35 20.78 2.26 10.51
C GLN A 35 20.76 1.74 9.08
N ILE A 36 20.61 2.60 8.07
CA ILE A 36 20.70 2.24 6.65
C ILE A 36 22.07 1.63 6.34
N ILE A 37 23.14 2.31 6.71
CA ILE A 37 24.51 1.79 6.48
C ILE A 37 24.68 0.46 7.21
N ARG A 38 24.32 0.38 8.49
CA ARG A 38 24.47 -0.85 9.28
C ARG A 38 23.66 -2.01 8.71
N SER A 39 22.42 -1.79 8.27
CA SER A 39 21.55 -2.85 7.73
C SER A 39 22.02 -3.38 6.37
N ASN A 40 22.77 -2.61 5.58
CA ASN A 40 23.34 -3.03 4.32
C ASN A 40 24.74 -3.66 4.48
N VAL A 41 25.52 -3.20 5.46
CA VAL A 41 26.87 -3.70 5.70
C VAL A 41 26.85 -4.98 6.55
N VAL A 42 26.12 -4.97 7.67
CA VAL A 42 26.08 -6.08 8.63
C VAL A 42 24.92 -7.01 8.31
N THR A 43 25.06 -7.77 7.22
CA THR A 43 24.11 -8.83 6.85
C THR A 43 24.72 -10.20 7.12
N TYR A 44 23.87 -11.21 7.29
CA TYR A 44 24.29 -12.60 7.45
C TYR A 44 25.21 -13.07 6.29
N TYR A 45 24.85 -12.72 5.06
CA TYR A 45 25.64 -13.10 3.89
C TYR A 45 26.96 -12.34 3.78
N ASN A 46 27.00 -11.06 4.14
CA ASN A 46 28.25 -10.30 4.16
C ASN A 46 29.25 -10.88 5.17
N LEU A 47 28.75 -11.44 6.28
CA LEU A 47 29.59 -12.17 7.22
C LEU A 47 30.16 -13.47 6.59
N ILE A 48 29.34 -14.23 5.87
CA ILE A 48 29.82 -15.42 5.12
C ILE A 48 30.88 -15.01 4.09
N PHE A 49 30.62 -13.95 3.31
CA PHE A 49 31.58 -13.43 2.33
C PHE A 49 32.89 -12.99 2.97
N LEU A 50 32.83 -12.37 4.13
CA LEU A 50 34.05 -12.02 4.88
C LEU A 50 34.86 -13.26 5.29
N ILE A 51 34.19 -14.30 5.81
CA ILE A 51 34.83 -15.57 6.17
C ILE A 51 35.44 -16.23 4.94
N ILE A 52 34.70 -16.33 3.84
CA ILE A 52 35.22 -16.89 2.57
C ILE A 52 36.42 -16.10 2.06
N THR A 53 36.36 -14.77 2.12
CA THR A 53 37.50 -13.91 1.72
C THR A 53 38.74 -14.21 2.53
N ILE A 54 38.61 -14.32 3.86
CA ILE A 54 39.73 -14.65 4.74
C ILE A 54 40.30 -16.05 4.39
N LEU A 55 39.41 -17.04 4.17
CA LEU A 55 39.86 -18.40 3.80
C LEU A 55 40.63 -18.40 2.47
N LEU A 56 40.17 -17.70 1.43
CA LEU A 56 40.85 -17.60 0.14
C LEU A 56 42.21 -16.89 0.25
N ILE A 57 42.31 -15.84 1.08
CA ILE A 57 43.56 -15.15 1.36
C ILE A 57 44.55 -16.09 2.06
N VAL A 58 44.11 -16.85 3.07
CA VAL A 58 44.95 -17.80 3.83
C VAL A 58 45.51 -18.91 2.93
N VAL A 59 44.70 -19.42 1.97
CA VAL A 59 45.20 -20.45 1.02
C VAL A 59 45.91 -19.86 -0.19
N GLY A 60 46.06 -18.52 -0.27
CA GLY A 60 46.80 -17.85 -1.35
C GLY A 60 46.05 -17.83 -2.70
N SER A 61 44.71 -17.88 -2.71
CA SER A 61 43.89 -17.89 -3.94
C SER A 61 43.32 -16.51 -4.25
N PHE A 62 44.19 -15.54 -4.49
CA PHE A 62 43.79 -14.13 -4.74
C PHE A 62 42.94 -13.94 -6.01
N ARG A 63 43.15 -14.79 -7.03
CA ARG A 63 42.36 -14.77 -8.28
C ARG A 63 40.87 -15.00 -7.99
N ASP A 64 40.52 -15.77 -7.00
CA ASP A 64 39.17 -16.16 -6.67
C ASP A 64 38.39 -15.09 -5.87
N LEU A 65 39.02 -13.95 -5.57
CA LEU A 65 38.40 -12.78 -4.94
C LEU A 65 37.58 -11.92 -5.91
N THR A 66 37.36 -12.34 -7.16
CA THR A 66 36.59 -11.61 -8.19
C THR A 66 35.14 -11.34 -7.82
N PHE A 67 34.56 -12.01 -6.83
CA PHE A 67 33.24 -11.73 -6.30
C PHE A 67 33.20 -10.47 -5.40
N LEU A 68 34.32 -10.06 -4.78
CA LEU A 68 34.36 -8.90 -3.87
C LEU A 68 33.91 -7.59 -4.51
N PRO A 69 34.39 -7.18 -5.70
CA PRO A 69 33.90 -5.97 -6.38
C PRO A 69 32.39 -5.98 -6.58
N ILE A 70 31.81 -7.15 -6.87
CA ILE A 70 30.37 -7.30 -7.09
C ILE A 70 29.60 -7.06 -5.78
N ILE A 71 30.07 -7.64 -4.69
CA ILE A 71 29.45 -7.48 -3.37
C ILE A 71 29.55 -6.05 -2.89
N ILE A 72 30.74 -5.42 -3.04
CA ILE A 72 30.94 -4.02 -2.67
C ILE A 72 30.03 -3.11 -3.52
N ALA A 73 29.92 -3.35 -4.82
CA ALA A 73 29.03 -2.60 -5.70
C ALA A 73 27.57 -2.78 -5.28
N ASN A 74 27.12 -4.00 -5.01
CA ASN A 74 25.76 -4.29 -4.54
C ASN A 74 25.46 -3.57 -3.21
N MET A 75 26.39 -3.60 -2.26
CA MET A 75 26.27 -2.90 -0.98
C MET A 75 26.18 -1.38 -1.16
N LEU A 76 27.05 -0.79 -1.98
CA LEU A 76 27.01 0.66 -2.27
C LEU A 76 25.74 1.07 -2.98
N ILE A 77 25.29 0.32 -3.99
CA ILE A 77 24.03 0.55 -4.68
C ILE A 77 22.87 0.49 -3.69
N GLY A 78 22.85 -0.49 -2.77
CA GLY A 78 21.84 -0.63 -1.73
C GLY A 78 21.78 0.60 -0.82
N ILE A 79 22.92 1.04 -0.31
CA ILE A 79 23.03 2.23 0.56
C ILE A 79 22.54 3.49 -0.18
N ILE A 80 23.05 3.74 -1.40
CA ILE A 80 22.70 4.93 -2.19
C ILE A 80 21.19 4.97 -2.46
N GLN A 81 20.59 3.83 -2.79
CA GLN A 81 19.17 3.77 -3.11
C GLN A 81 18.28 3.93 -1.87
N GLU A 82 18.66 3.31 -0.74
CA GLU A 82 17.92 3.45 0.50
C GLU A 82 17.99 4.90 1.03
N LEU A 83 19.14 5.57 0.85
CA LEU A 83 19.30 7.00 1.15
C LEU A 83 18.45 7.90 0.24
N ARG A 84 18.40 7.59 -1.07
CA ARG A 84 17.51 8.31 -2.01
C ARG A 84 16.05 8.10 -1.67
N SER A 85 15.66 6.87 -1.35
CA SER A 85 14.29 6.55 -0.92
C SER A 85 13.91 7.33 0.33
N LYS A 86 14.79 7.32 1.35
CA LYS A 86 14.59 8.11 2.57
C LYS A 86 14.34 9.58 2.25
N LYS A 87 15.22 10.20 1.46
CA LYS A 87 15.07 11.61 1.11
C LYS A 87 13.73 11.91 0.43
N ILE A 88 13.29 11.06 -0.50
CA ILE A 88 12.02 11.26 -1.20
C ILE A 88 10.83 11.09 -0.25
N LEU A 89 10.88 10.09 0.64
CA LEU A 89 9.84 9.88 1.65
C LEU A 89 9.78 11.06 2.63
N ASP A 90 10.93 11.52 3.10
CA ASP A 90 11.02 12.69 4.00
C ASP A 90 10.45 13.96 3.31
N ASP A 91 10.82 14.24 2.04
CA ASP A 91 10.30 15.35 1.26
C ASP A 91 8.76 15.26 1.06
N LEU A 92 8.22 14.06 0.82
CA LEU A 92 6.77 13.83 0.66
C LEU A 92 6.02 13.92 1.98
N THR A 93 6.61 13.51 3.09
CA THR A 93 6.03 13.61 4.44
C THR A 93 5.87 15.06 4.84
N ILE A 94 6.88 15.90 4.59
CA ILE A 94 6.81 17.35 4.87
C ILE A 94 5.64 18.00 4.11
N LEU A 95 5.38 17.60 2.87
CA LEU A 95 4.26 18.12 2.07
C LEU A 95 2.88 17.74 2.62
N ASN A 96 2.79 16.68 3.43
CA ASN A 96 1.53 16.18 3.99
C ASN A 96 1.40 16.43 5.51
N THR A 97 2.37 17.09 6.14
CA THR A 97 2.26 17.44 7.56
C THR A 97 1.15 18.49 7.75
N PRO A 98 0.15 18.23 8.62
CA PRO A 98 -0.98 19.14 8.79
C PRO A 98 -0.50 20.48 9.36
N LYS A 99 -1.15 21.54 8.90
CA LYS A 99 -1.00 22.88 9.46
C LYS A 99 -2.07 23.11 10.51
N ILE A 100 -1.65 23.56 11.66
CA ILE A 100 -2.52 23.82 12.81
C ILE A 100 -2.55 25.33 13.08
N THR A 101 -3.74 25.86 13.28
CA THR A 101 -3.89 27.25 13.70
C THR A 101 -3.50 27.37 15.16
N VAL A 102 -2.44 28.12 15.43
CA VAL A 102 -1.92 28.38 16.77
C VAL A 102 -1.94 29.87 17.06
N ARG A 103 -2.29 30.23 18.28
CA ARG A 103 -2.26 31.62 18.74
C ARG A 103 -0.92 31.90 19.40
N ARG A 104 -0.11 32.79 18.79
CA ARG A 104 1.18 33.22 19.31
C ARG A 104 1.30 34.75 19.16
N ASN A 105 1.92 35.42 20.12
CA ASN A 105 2.05 36.90 20.15
C ASN A 105 0.70 37.63 19.98
N GLY A 106 -0.41 37.05 20.45
CA GLY A 106 -1.75 37.63 20.36
C GLY A 106 -2.43 37.52 18.96
N SER A 107 -1.80 36.84 17.99
CA SER A 107 -2.34 36.64 16.66
C SER A 107 -2.40 35.16 16.31
N ASP A 108 -3.39 34.79 15.50
CA ASP A 108 -3.53 33.41 14.97
C ASP A 108 -2.60 33.25 13.76
N GLN A 109 -1.84 32.18 13.74
CA GLN A 109 -0.93 31.83 12.64
C GLN A 109 -0.97 30.32 12.37
N GLU A 110 -0.76 29.91 11.14
CA GLU A 110 -0.63 28.51 10.78
C GLU A 110 0.82 28.03 10.94
N VAL A 111 1.00 26.96 11.70
CA VAL A 111 2.30 26.29 11.86
C VAL A 111 2.15 24.79 11.57
N LEU A 112 3.25 24.13 11.20
CA LEU A 112 3.24 22.67 11.05
C LEU A 112 3.04 21.99 12.42
N ALA A 113 2.36 20.87 12.44
CA ALA A 113 2.09 20.13 13.68
C ALA A 113 3.38 19.79 14.46
N ASP A 114 4.49 19.53 13.76
CA ASP A 114 5.81 19.24 14.36
C ASP A 114 6.48 20.46 14.98
N GLU A 115 6.05 21.66 14.60
CA GLU A 115 6.57 22.95 15.15
C GLU A 115 5.83 23.44 16.38
N LEU A 116 4.78 22.73 16.78
CA LEU A 116 4.05 23.02 18.02
C LEU A 116 4.94 22.77 19.24
N VAL A 117 4.72 23.52 20.28
CA VAL A 117 5.43 23.36 21.56
C VAL A 117 4.45 23.23 22.71
N GLN A 118 4.92 22.72 23.85
CA GLN A 118 4.12 22.64 25.07
C GLN A 118 3.59 24.02 25.44
N ASP A 119 2.37 24.11 25.95
CA ASP A 119 1.61 25.29 26.29
C ASP A 119 1.15 26.18 25.11
N ASP A 120 1.34 25.76 23.84
CA ASP A 120 0.72 26.43 22.71
C ASP A 120 -0.82 26.40 22.83
N VAL A 121 -1.46 27.47 22.42
CA VAL A 121 -2.93 27.57 22.33
C VAL A 121 -3.33 27.37 20.88
N ILE A 122 -4.08 26.30 20.62
CA ILE A 122 -4.49 25.87 19.26
C ILE A 122 -6.00 25.95 19.09
N THR A 123 -6.42 26.14 17.84
CA THR A 123 -7.84 26.05 17.44
C THR A 123 -8.05 24.71 16.74
N LEU A 124 -9.01 23.93 17.20
CA LEU A 124 -9.39 22.63 16.64
C LEU A 124 -10.80 22.73 16.04
N SER A 125 -10.96 22.24 14.82
CA SER A 125 -12.24 22.24 14.07
C SER A 125 -12.54 20.88 13.49
N ALA A 126 -13.78 20.68 13.03
CA ALA A 126 -14.24 19.42 12.46
C ALA A 126 -13.35 18.91 11.32
N GLY A 127 -13.05 17.61 11.34
CA GLY A 127 -12.17 16.92 10.38
C GLY A 127 -10.69 16.93 10.73
N GLY A 128 -10.25 17.79 11.68
CA GLY A 128 -8.86 17.86 12.11
C GLY A 128 -8.47 16.75 13.08
N GLN A 129 -7.17 16.38 13.04
CA GLN A 129 -6.59 15.48 14.04
C GLN A 129 -6.05 16.29 15.22
N ILE A 130 -6.20 15.78 16.44
CA ILE A 130 -5.60 16.35 17.65
C ILE A 130 -4.11 16.03 17.65
N PRO A 131 -3.21 17.05 17.49
CA PRO A 131 -1.78 16.82 17.22
C PRO A 131 -0.99 16.39 18.45
N ALA A 132 -1.45 16.77 19.64
CA ALA A 132 -0.81 16.51 20.93
C ALA A 132 -1.86 16.50 22.03
N ASP A 133 -1.54 15.99 23.22
CA ASP A 133 -2.51 15.98 24.33
C ASP A 133 -2.78 17.43 24.78
N ALA A 134 -4.05 17.78 24.88
CA ALA A 134 -4.49 19.15 25.12
C ALA A 134 -5.64 19.21 26.14
N LEU A 135 -5.84 20.41 26.70
CA LEU A 135 -6.94 20.74 27.58
C LEU A 135 -7.86 21.76 26.89
N VAL A 136 -9.16 21.49 26.84
CA VAL A 136 -10.15 22.42 26.26
C VAL A 136 -10.25 23.68 27.14
N LEU A 137 -9.99 24.86 26.57
CA LEU A 137 -10.08 26.15 27.24
C LEU A 137 -11.45 26.80 27.01
N SER A 138 -12.03 26.65 25.81
CA SER A 138 -13.34 27.17 25.50
C SER A 138 -13.92 26.48 24.26
N GLY A 139 -15.25 26.44 24.14
CA GLY A 139 -15.94 25.76 23.04
C GLY A 139 -16.35 24.33 23.41
N ASN A 140 -17.03 23.66 22.47
CA ASN A 140 -17.47 22.28 22.61
C ASN A 140 -17.14 21.54 21.30
N ILE A 141 -16.54 20.38 21.41
CA ILE A 141 -16.27 19.52 20.26
C ILE A 141 -16.69 18.09 20.53
N THR A 142 -17.07 17.40 19.48
CA THR A 142 -17.29 15.95 19.52
C THR A 142 -16.08 15.29 18.89
N VAL A 143 -15.45 14.37 19.62
CA VAL A 143 -14.24 13.66 19.19
C VAL A 143 -14.48 12.17 19.03
N ASN A 144 -13.73 11.55 18.14
CA ASN A 144 -13.65 10.10 17.99
C ASN A 144 -12.29 9.63 18.51
N GLU A 145 -12.30 8.82 19.56
CA GLU A 145 -11.11 8.25 20.19
C GLU A 145 -10.85 6.78 19.77
N ALA A 146 -11.51 6.31 18.70
CA ALA A 146 -11.46 4.91 18.25
C ALA A 146 -10.06 4.40 17.92
N LEU A 147 -9.15 5.25 17.47
CA LEU A 147 -7.76 4.86 17.21
C LEU A 147 -7.00 4.52 18.51
N ILE A 148 -7.46 5.08 19.62
CA ILE A 148 -6.84 4.96 20.93
C ILE A 148 -7.51 3.87 21.76
N THR A 149 -8.84 3.94 21.85
CA THR A 149 -9.65 3.04 22.70
C THR A 149 -10.11 1.77 21.97
N GLY A 150 -10.17 1.80 20.65
CA GLY A 150 -10.75 0.76 19.81
C GLY A 150 -12.28 0.82 19.71
N GLU A 151 -12.95 1.72 20.43
CA GLU A 151 -14.39 1.94 20.44
C GLU A 151 -14.73 3.18 19.62
N ALA A 152 -15.74 3.09 18.76
CA ALA A 152 -16.11 4.15 17.81
C ALA A 152 -17.12 5.17 18.38
N ASP A 153 -17.21 5.27 19.69
CA ASP A 153 -18.16 6.18 20.32
C ASP A 153 -17.77 7.64 20.12
N GLU A 154 -18.78 8.45 19.82
CA GLU A 154 -18.64 9.90 19.71
C GLU A 154 -18.68 10.51 21.13
N ILE A 155 -17.58 11.12 21.54
CA ILE A 155 -17.43 11.68 22.90
C ILE A 155 -17.49 13.22 22.80
N VAL A 156 -18.46 13.81 23.49
CA VAL A 156 -18.56 15.28 23.61
C VAL A 156 -17.59 15.78 24.68
N LYS A 157 -16.66 16.65 24.29
CA LYS A 157 -15.70 17.31 25.17
C LYS A 157 -16.07 18.77 25.36
N LYS A 158 -16.00 19.25 26.59
CA LYS A 158 -16.36 20.58 27.04
C LYS A 158 -15.16 21.26 27.68
N GLU A 159 -15.30 22.54 28.05
CA GLU A 159 -14.31 23.29 28.80
C GLU A 159 -13.83 22.54 30.05
N GLY A 160 -12.53 22.35 30.16
CA GLY A 160 -11.86 21.58 31.22
C GLY A 160 -11.65 20.11 30.95
N ASP A 161 -12.14 19.58 29.81
CA ASP A 161 -11.93 18.18 29.43
C ASP A 161 -10.59 17.99 28.70
N SER A 162 -9.95 16.84 28.93
CA SER A 162 -8.71 16.48 28.25
C SER A 162 -8.98 15.88 26.86
N LEU A 163 -8.15 16.27 25.90
CA LEU A 163 -8.10 15.76 24.54
C LEU A 163 -6.83 14.93 24.38
N PHE A 164 -6.96 13.75 23.78
CA PHE A 164 -5.83 12.86 23.55
C PHE A 164 -5.30 12.99 22.14
N SER A 165 -3.97 13.06 22.01
CA SER A 165 -3.29 13.03 20.72
C SER A 165 -3.69 11.83 19.89
N GLY A 166 -3.89 12.00 18.58
CA GLY A 166 -4.33 10.95 17.67
C GLY A 166 -5.85 10.76 17.57
N SER A 167 -6.66 11.40 18.44
CA SER A 167 -8.11 11.48 18.29
C SER A 167 -8.49 12.44 17.17
N PHE A 168 -9.72 12.34 16.67
CA PHE A 168 -10.22 13.18 15.57
C PHE A 168 -11.45 13.96 15.98
N VAL A 169 -11.52 15.20 15.50
CA VAL A 169 -12.69 16.05 15.69
C VAL A 169 -13.76 15.68 14.66
N ILE A 170 -14.93 15.23 15.12
CA ILE A 170 -16.08 14.89 14.26
C ILE A 170 -16.88 16.15 13.94
N SER A 171 -17.18 16.97 14.97
CA SER A 171 -17.99 18.16 14.83
C SER A 171 -17.66 19.18 15.92
N GLY A 172 -17.99 20.44 15.66
CA GLY A 172 -17.76 21.57 16.57
C GLY A 172 -16.38 22.20 16.39
N GLU A 173 -16.12 23.20 17.25
CA GLU A 173 -14.88 23.96 17.31
C GLU A 173 -14.53 24.27 18.76
N CYS A 174 -13.24 24.17 19.11
CA CYS A 174 -12.77 24.58 20.43
C CYS A 174 -11.38 25.21 20.36
N ILE A 175 -11.05 25.98 21.39
CA ILE A 175 -9.71 26.45 21.69
C ILE A 175 -9.14 25.56 22.79
N ALA A 176 -7.96 24.98 22.53
CA ALA A 176 -7.32 24.05 23.46
C ALA A 176 -5.86 24.45 23.70
N LYS A 177 -5.34 24.12 24.88
CA LYS A 177 -3.95 24.33 25.28
C LYS A 177 -3.22 23.00 25.29
N LEU A 178 -2.05 22.92 24.65
CA LEU A 178 -1.23 21.72 24.63
C LEU A 178 -0.59 21.47 26.01
N GLU A 179 -0.77 20.27 26.55
CA GLU A 179 -0.19 19.86 27.84
C GLU A 179 1.03 18.95 27.65
N LYS A 180 0.91 17.92 26.77
CA LYS A 180 1.99 16.97 26.50
C LYS A 180 2.23 16.89 25.00
N VAL A 181 3.49 17.02 24.60
CA VAL A 181 3.92 17.07 23.21
C VAL A 181 4.98 16.02 22.92
N GLY A 182 5.13 15.63 21.65
CA GLY A 182 6.17 14.73 21.20
C GLY A 182 6.16 13.38 21.92
N LYS A 183 7.26 13.05 22.58
CA LYS A 183 7.45 11.74 23.28
C LYS A 183 6.51 11.52 24.46
N ASP A 184 6.07 12.59 25.09
CA ASP A 184 5.25 12.54 26.30
C ASP A 184 3.75 12.51 25.98
N SER A 185 3.36 12.62 24.70
CA SER A 185 1.97 12.50 24.27
C SER A 185 1.46 11.06 24.40
N TYR A 186 0.16 10.92 24.60
CA TYR A 186 -0.51 9.64 24.83
C TYR A 186 -0.27 8.66 23.65
N ILE A 187 -0.43 9.12 22.40
CA ILE A 187 -0.23 8.29 21.23
C ILE A 187 1.23 7.82 21.11
N SER A 188 2.21 8.67 21.44
CA SER A 188 3.62 8.29 21.42
C SER A 188 3.93 7.20 22.45
N GLY A 189 3.30 7.26 23.64
CA GLY A 189 3.40 6.21 24.66
C GLY A 189 2.86 4.86 24.19
N LEU A 190 1.70 4.88 23.50
CA LEU A 190 1.11 3.67 22.90
C LEU A 190 1.98 3.11 21.76
N MET A 191 2.51 3.97 20.89
CA MET A 191 3.37 3.58 19.78
C MET A 191 4.67 2.94 20.27
N LEU A 192 5.30 3.49 21.30
CA LEU A 192 6.50 2.89 21.91
C LEU A 192 6.23 1.50 22.46
N GLN A 193 5.08 1.27 23.09
CA GLN A 193 4.67 -0.06 23.56
C GLN A 193 4.36 -1.01 22.40
N ALA A 194 3.73 -0.52 21.33
CA ALA A 194 3.40 -1.31 20.14
C ALA A 194 4.65 -1.68 19.32
N THR A 195 5.65 -0.80 19.27
CA THR A 195 6.90 -1.04 18.52
C THR A 195 7.75 -2.13 19.18
N GLN A 196 7.64 -2.32 20.48
CA GLN A 196 8.29 -3.44 21.18
C GLN A 196 7.62 -4.81 20.90
N THR A 197 6.39 -4.84 20.38
CA THR A 197 5.58 -6.05 20.22
C THR A 197 5.31 -6.46 18.77
N LYS A 198 5.56 -5.62 17.77
CA LYS A 198 5.32 -5.96 16.35
C LYS A 198 6.45 -5.40 15.47
N GLU A 199 7.29 -6.30 14.95
CA GLU A 199 7.85 -6.08 13.61
C GLU A 199 6.65 -5.85 12.68
N GLY A 200 6.58 -4.66 12.06
CA GLY A 200 5.48 -4.33 11.14
C GLY A 200 5.28 -5.46 10.13
N GLU A 201 4.05 -5.92 9.93
CA GLU A 201 3.75 -7.04 9.03
C GLU A 201 4.38 -6.78 7.66
N GLN A 202 5.42 -7.53 7.32
CA GLN A 202 6.10 -7.42 6.03
C GLN A 202 5.17 -7.89 4.92
N SER A 203 5.32 -7.33 3.70
CA SER A 203 4.57 -7.78 2.53
C SER A 203 4.77 -9.28 2.29
N GLU A 204 3.77 -9.96 1.67
CA GLU A 204 3.85 -11.41 1.39
C GLU A 204 5.10 -11.75 0.57
N MET A 205 5.39 -10.92 -0.43
CA MET A 205 6.55 -11.08 -1.30
C MET A 205 7.87 -10.95 -0.51
N ILE A 206 8.04 -9.90 0.29
CA ILE A 206 9.24 -9.69 1.10
C ILE A 206 9.40 -10.80 2.14
N ARG A 207 8.31 -11.21 2.78
CA ARG A 207 8.30 -12.34 3.73
C ARG A 207 8.71 -13.65 3.07
N ALA A 208 8.21 -13.89 1.84
CA ALA A 208 8.56 -15.07 1.05
C ALA A 208 10.05 -15.05 0.64
N LEU A 209 10.56 -13.90 0.21
CA LEU A 209 11.98 -13.71 -0.11
C LEU A 209 12.87 -13.91 1.12
N ASN A 210 12.51 -13.31 2.26
CA ASN A 210 13.25 -13.46 3.50
C ASN A 210 13.30 -14.92 3.97
N ARG A 211 12.17 -15.63 3.89
CA ARG A 211 12.12 -17.06 4.24
C ARG A 211 13.00 -17.89 3.32
N LEU A 212 12.98 -17.63 2.02
CA LEU A 212 13.84 -18.30 1.03
C LEU A 212 15.31 -18.05 1.37
N VAL A 213 15.69 -16.80 1.57
CA VAL A 213 17.06 -16.38 1.91
C VAL A 213 17.53 -17.04 3.21
N GLN A 214 16.70 -17.08 4.25
CA GLN A 214 17.01 -17.75 5.52
C GLN A 214 17.17 -19.25 5.35
N THR A 215 16.27 -19.91 4.61
CA THR A 215 16.33 -21.36 4.37
C THR A 215 17.62 -21.73 3.64
N VAL A 216 17.95 -21.02 2.57
CA VAL A 216 19.20 -21.20 1.81
C VAL A 216 20.41 -20.95 2.72
N GLY A 217 20.39 -19.88 3.52
CA GLY A 217 21.47 -19.52 4.43
C GLY A 217 21.79 -20.60 5.47
N VAL A 218 20.76 -21.28 6.00
CA VAL A 218 20.97 -22.39 6.94
C VAL A 218 21.57 -23.63 6.24
N ILE A 219 21.13 -23.92 5.00
CA ILE A 219 21.56 -25.11 4.24
C ILE A 219 23.00 -24.97 3.72
N ILE A 220 23.45 -23.77 3.38
CA ILE A 220 24.78 -23.52 2.79
C ILE A 220 25.94 -23.99 3.72
N LEU A 221 25.85 -23.73 5.02
CA LEU A 221 26.94 -24.01 5.96
C LEU A 221 27.23 -25.51 6.08
N PRO A 222 26.26 -26.41 6.33
CA PRO A 222 26.53 -27.83 6.38
C PRO A 222 27.00 -28.41 5.03
N ILE A 223 26.42 -27.96 3.90
CA ILE A 223 26.89 -28.42 2.58
C ILE A 223 28.32 -27.99 2.33
N GLY A 224 28.69 -26.75 2.62
CA GLY A 224 30.07 -26.27 2.47
C GLY A 224 31.06 -27.05 3.33
N ALA A 225 30.70 -27.28 4.60
CA ALA A 225 31.55 -28.05 5.50
C ALA A 225 31.77 -29.51 5.04
N ILE A 226 30.67 -30.17 4.59
CA ILE A 226 30.77 -31.56 4.09
C ILE A 226 31.61 -31.61 2.81
N LEU A 227 31.40 -30.68 1.86
CA LEU A 227 32.19 -30.61 0.63
C LEU A 227 33.70 -30.44 0.94
N PHE A 228 34.05 -29.51 1.84
CA PHE A 228 35.42 -29.30 2.25
C PHE A 228 36.04 -30.58 2.85
N LEU A 229 35.35 -31.19 3.84
CA LEU A 229 35.82 -32.41 4.50
C LEU A 229 36.01 -33.57 3.51
N GLN A 230 35.07 -33.71 2.59
CA GLN A 230 35.11 -34.75 1.55
C GLN A 230 36.32 -34.55 0.62
N GLN A 231 36.51 -33.34 0.08
CA GLN A 231 37.59 -33.07 -0.87
C GLN A 231 38.95 -33.24 -0.20
N TYR A 232 39.10 -32.75 1.05
CA TYR A 232 40.35 -32.79 1.76
C TYR A 232 40.72 -34.20 2.26
N PHE A 233 39.76 -34.94 2.87
CA PHE A 233 40.06 -36.23 3.50
C PHE A 233 39.84 -37.45 2.60
N PHE A 234 38.92 -37.37 1.62
CA PHE A 234 38.54 -38.54 0.82
C PHE A 234 39.02 -38.45 -0.64
N SER A 235 39.08 -37.25 -1.24
CA SER A 235 39.54 -37.10 -2.63
C SER A 235 41.05 -36.83 -2.71
N GLY A 236 41.75 -36.60 -1.58
CA GLY A 236 43.19 -36.29 -1.55
C GLY A 236 43.55 -34.94 -2.21
N ALA A 237 42.57 -34.03 -2.33
CA ALA A 237 42.79 -32.71 -2.89
C ALA A 237 43.64 -31.84 -1.97
N THR A 238 44.36 -30.87 -2.54
CA THR A 238 45.12 -29.92 -1.74
C THR A 238 44.20 -29.06 -0.87
N MET A 239 44.73 -28.47 0.21
CA MET A 239 43.99 -27.53 1.05
C MET A 239 43.40 -26.37 0.22
N LYS A 240 44.20 -25.91 -0.75
CA LYS A 240 43.76 -24.84 -1.66
C LYS A 240 42.56 -25.28 -2.52
N ASP A 241 42.65 -26.44 -3.18
CA ASP A 241 41.56 -26.94 -4.06
C ASP A 241 40.28 -27.23 -3.27
N SER A 242 40.42 -27.77 -2.05
CA SER A 242 39.30 -28.06 -1.16
C SER A 242 38.56 -26.78 -0.71
N VAL A 243 39.32 -25.73 -0.41
CA VAL A 243 38.73 -24.42 -0.04
C VAL A 243 38.10 -23.76 -1.27
N THR A 244 38.79 -23.75 -2.43
CA THR A 244 38.24 -23.10 -3.63
C THR A 244 36.96 -23.78 -4.13
N GLY A 245 36.93 -25.13 -4.15
CA GLY A 245 35.73 -25.88 -4.52
C GLY A 245 34.56 -25.67 -3.58
N MET A 246 34.82 -25.68 -2.25
CA MET A 246 33.79 -25.30 -1.27
C MET A 246 33.26 -23.87 -1.49
N VAL A 247 34.16 -22.90 -1.68
CA VAL A 247 33.80 -21.50 -1.90
C VAL A 247 33.01 -21.33 -3.18
N ALA A 248 33.37 -21.98 -4.28
CA ALA A 248 32.65 -21.96 -5.53
C ALA A 248 31.18 -22.44 -5.35
N ALA A 249 31.01 -23.57 -4.63
CA ALA A 249 29.70 -24.09 -4.33
C ALA A 249 28.88 -23.11 -3.48
N ILE A 250 29.44 -22.53 -2.43
CA ILE A 250 28.78 -21.56 -1.55
C ILE A 250 28.38 -20.31 -2.33
N LEU A 251 29.28 -19.73 -3.14
CA LEU A 251 28.96 -18.55 -3.98
C LEU A 251 27.85 -18.84 -4.99
N GLY A 252 27.82 -20.06 -5.53
CA GLY A 252 26.73 -20.49 -6.40
C GLY A 252 25.37 -20.55 -5.70
N MET A 253 25.35 -20.95 -4.43
CA MET A 253 24.12 -21.12 -3.65
C MET A 253 23.57 -19.82 -3.05
N ILE A 254 24.39 -18.77 -2.87
CA ILE A 254 23.94 -17.48 -2.29
C ILE A 254 23.11 -16.69 -3.32
N PRO A 255 21.85 -16.25 -3.00
CA PRO A 255 21.05 -15.41 -3.85
C PRO A 255 21.48 -13.94 -3.76
N GLU A 256 22.67 -13.62 -4.26
CA GLU A 256 23.25 -12.28 -4.24
C GLU A 256 22.37 -11.27 -4.97
N GLY A 257 22.10 -10.12 -4.37
CA GLY A 257 21.39 -9.01 -5.02
C GLY A 257 19.87 -9.16 -5.15
N LEU A 258 19.28 -10.31 -4.79
CA LEU A 258 17.82 -10.50 -4.90
C LEU A 258 17.03 -9.49 -4.04
N TYR A 259 17.46 -9.29 -2.79
CA TYR A 259 16.83 -8.31 -1.89
C TYR A 259 17.05 -6.87 -2.38
N LEU A 260 18.26 -6.57 -2.85
CA LEU A 260 18.58 -5.28 -3.43
C LEU A 260 17.65 -4.94 -4.60
N LEU A 261 17.46 -5.86 -5.55
CA LEU A 261 16.61 -5.63 -6.71
C LEU A 261 15.14 -5.44 -6.33
N ALA A 262 14.65 -6.19 -5.32
CA ALA A 262 13.30 -6.00 -4.81
C ALA A 262 13.12 -4.60 -4.19
N SER A 263 14.08 -4.16 -3.40
CA SER A 263 14.10 -2.82 -2.81
C SER A 263 14.16 -1.73 -3.89
N VAL A 264 15.07 -1.87 -4.87
CA VAL A 264 15.19 -0.93 -6.02
C VAL A 264 13.88 -0.81 -6.79
N ALA A 265 13.26 -1.94 -7.13
CA ALA A 265 12.02 -1.94 -7.90
C ALA A 265 10.90 -1.21 -7.16
N MET A 266 10.78 -1.40 -5.82
CA MET A 266 9.81 -0.70 -4.99
C MET A 266 10.09 0.80 -4.91
N VAL A 267 11.35 1.21 -4.67
CA VAL A 267 11.73 2.63 -4.61
C VAL A 267 11.44 3.34 -5.92
N VAL A 268 11.80 2.74 -7.05
CA VAL A 268 11.50 3.31 -8.38
C VAL A 268 9.99 3.45 -8.59
N SER A 269 9.20 2.52 -8.06
CA SER A 269 7.74 2.58 -8.11
C SER A 269 7.20 3.76 -7.28
N VAL A 270 7.66 3.92 -6.04
CA VAL A 270 7.30 5.07 -5.19
C VAL A 270 7.62 6.38 -5.90
N MET A 271 8.83 6.50 -6.48
CA MET A 271 9.22 7.69 -7.23
C MET A 271 8.32 7.99 -8.43
N ARG A 272 7.90 6.96 -9.18
CA ARG A 272 6.99 7.13 -10.32
C ARG A 272 5.59 7.55 -9.89
N LEU A 273 5.07 6.94 -8.83
CA LEU A 273 3.77 7.29 -8.27
C LEU A 273 3.79 8.68 -7.62
N GLY A 274 4.86 9.05 -6.94
CA GLY A 274 5.06 10.39 -6.40
C GLY A 274 5.02 11.49 -7.48
N LYS A 275 5.65 11.23 -8.64
CA LYS A 275 5.55 12.15 -9.81
C LYS A 275 4.12 12.29 -10.34
N GLN A 276 3.26 11.31 -10.10
CA GLN A 276 1.84 11.35 -10.44
C GLN A 276 0.98 11.92 -9.30
N LYS A 277 1.61 12.53 -8.28
CA LYS A 277 0.94 13.05 -7.09
C LYS A 277 0.18 11.99 -6.30
N VAL A 278 0.75 10.80 -6.22
CA VAL A 278 0.28 9.70 -5.37
C VAL A 278 1.29 9.51 -4.25
N LEU A 279 0.91 9.84 -3.02
CA LEU A 279 1.73 9.66 -1.83
C LEU A 279 1.56 8.23 -1.31
N ILE A 280 2.66 7.59 -0.94
CA ILE A 280 2.66 6.23 -0.40
C ILE A 280 3.27 6.29 1.00
N HIS A 281 2.48 5.95 2.01
CA HIS A 281 2.93 5.82 3.39
C HIS A 281 3.49 4.43 3.70
N ASP A 282 2.91 3.39 3.08
CA ASP A 282 3.38 2.00 3.26
C ASP A 282 3.62 1.33 1.90
N MET A 283 4.86 0.91 1.65
CA MET A 283 5.23 0.22 0.41
C MET A 283 4.53 -1.12 0.20
N LYS A 284 3.96 -1.72 1.25
CA LYS A 284 3.15 -2.94 1.13
C LYS A 284 1.93 -2.74 0.24
N CYS A 285 1.31 -1.55 0.26
CA CYS A 285 0.11 -1.28 -0.53
C CYS A 285 0.35 -1.49 -2.03
N ILE A 286 1.57 -1.24 -2.53
CA ILE A 286 1.94 -1.43 -3.93
C ILE A 286 1.80 -2.91 -4.34
N GLU A 287 2.28 -3.82 -3.50
CA GLU A 287 2.13 -5.25 -3.72
C GLU A 287 0.67 -5.69 -3.59
N THR A 288 0.01 -5.24 -2.53
CA THR A 288 -1.37 -5.59 -2.22
C THR A 288 -2.31 -5.15 -3.34
N LEU A 289 -2.15 -3.92 -3.85
CA LEU A 289 -2.92 -3.40 -4.98
C LEU A 289 -2.79 -4.25 -6.25
N ALA A 290 -1.63 -4.84 -6.50
CA ALA A 290 -1.43 -5.74 -7.63
C ALA A 290 -2.35 -6.97 -7.59
N ARG A 291 -2.76 -7.39 -6.39
CA ARG A 291 -3.56 -8.60 -6.09
C ARG A 291 -5.00 -8.29 -5.70
N VAL A 292 -5.40 -7.03 -5.57
CA VAL A 292 -6.75 -6.63 -5.19
C VAL A 292 -7.77 -7.29 -6.12
N ASN A 293 -8.77 -7.93 -5.50
CA ASN A 293 -9.89 -8.53 -6.19
C ASN A 293 -11.25 -7.95 -5.76
N VAL A 294 -11.29 -7.18 -4.66
CA VAL A 294 -12.44 -6.40 -4.24
C VAL A 294 -12.02 -4.96 -3.94
N LEU A 295 -12.72 -4.00 -4.54
CA LEU A 295 -12.54 -2.58 -4.30
C LEU A 295 -13.80 -2.05 -3.60
N CYS A 296 -13.68 -1.71 -2.32
CA CYS A 296 -14.70 -1.02 -1.55
C CYS A 296 -14.52 0.49 -1.73
N VAL A 297 -15.57 1.19 -2.09
CA VAL A 297 -15.54 2.65 -2.33
C VAL A 297 -16.65 3.33 -1.55
N ASP A 298 -16.36 4.45 -0.92
CA ASP A 298 -17.40 5.34 -0.44
C ASP A 298 -18.02 6.10 -1.65
N LYS A 299 -19.23 6.57 -1.51
CA LYS A 299 -19.92 7.35 -2.54
C LYS A 299 -19.36 8.77 -2.61
N THR A 300 -19.45 9.49 -1.48
CA THR A 300 -19.11 10.91 -1.37
C THR A 300 -17.62 11.11 -1.43
N GLY A 301 -17.15 12.17 -2.12
CA GLY A 301 -15.71 12.45 -2.23
C GLY A 301 -14.91 11.45 -3.09
N THR A 302 -15.42 10.22 -3.32
CA THR A 302 -14.77 9.19 -4.13
C THR A 302 -15.42 9.00 -5.50
N ILE A 303 -16.68 8.52 -5.56
CA ILE A 303 -17.44 8.38 -6.83
C ILE A 303 -17.91 9.74 -7.31
N THR A 304 -18.35 10.57 -6.37
CA THR A 304 -18.80 11.95 -6.62
C THR A 304 -17.76 12.95 -6.17
N VAL A 305 -17.86 14.18 -6.67
CA VAL A 305 -17.10 15.31 -6.10
C VAL A 305 -17.61 15.59 -4.67
N PRO A 306 -16.77 16.14 -3.78
CA PRO A 306 -17.19 16.45 -2.41
C PRO A 306 -18.21 17.60 -2.35
N GLU A 307 -18.16 18.49 -3.33
CA GLU A 307 -19.06 19.63 -3.44
C GLU A 307 -20.49 19.14 -3.72
N MET A 308 -21.46 19.79 -3.08
CA MET A 308 -22.87 19.59 -3.31
C MET A 308 -23.47 20.83 -3.96
N GLU A 309 -24.52 20.64 -4.73
CA GLU A 309 -25.31 21.73 -5.31
C GLU A 309 -26.78 21.48 -5.03
N VAL A 310 -27.51 22.54 -4.68
CA VAL A 310 -28.97 22.51 -4.64
C VAL A 310 -29.48 22.60 -6.07
N ALA A 311 -30.06 21.50 -6.57
CA ALA A 311 -30.62 21.46 -7.91
C ALA A 311 -31.93 22.27 -7.97
N GLN A 312 -32.79 22.08 -6.99
CA GLN A 312 -34.06 22.83 -6.83
C GLN A 312 -34.67 22.56 -5.47
N PHE A 313 -35.66 23.38 -5.05
CA PHE A 313 -36.53 23.04 -3.95
C PHE A 313 -38.01 23.09 -4.38
N ILE A 314 -38.83 22.27 -3.74
CA ILE A 314 -40.22 22.01 -4.09
C ILE A 314 -41.06 22.16 -2.83
N LEU A 315 -42.19 22.89 -2.91
CA LEU A 315 -43.11 23.03 -1.78
C LEU A 315 -43.82 21.70 -1.49
N ALA A 316 -44.01 21.38 -0.21
CA ALA A 316 -44.63 20.13 0.22
C ALA A 316 -46.16 20.08 -0.06
N LYS A 317 -46.81 21.21 -0.20
CA LYS A 317 -48.26 21.33 -0.33
C LYS A 317 -48.75 21.86 -1.65
N ASP A 318 -48.06 21.74 -2.78
CA ASP A 318 -48.59 22.41 -3.98
C ASP A 318 -48.70 21.62 -5.27
N GLN A 319 -49.87 21.85 -5.92
CA GLN A 319 -50.19 21.45 -7.29
C GLN A 319 -50.69 22.61 -8.17
N ASN A 320 -50.70 23.88 -7.75
CA ASN A 320 -51.28 24.97 -8.57
C ASN A 320 -50.60 26.34 -8.50
N LEU A 321 -50.75 27.11 -9.59
CA LEU A 321 -50.13 28.34 -10.07
C LEU A 321 -50.07 29.59 -9.15
N ALA A 322 -50.53 29.57 -7.89
CA ALA A 322 -50.31 30.65 -6.93
C ALA A 322 -48.94 30.67 -6.28
N ALA A 323 -48.01 29.93 -6.82
CA ALA A 323 -46.84 29.35 -6.17
C ALA A 323 -45.59 30.25 -6.11
N GLU A 324 -45.41 31.29 -6.91
CA GLU A 324 -44.13 32.03 -6.90
C GLU A 324 -43.99 32.94 -5.69
N GLU A 325 -45.06 33.62 -5.23
CA GLU A 325 -44.98 34.44 -4.03
C GLU A 325 -44.80 33.59 -2.77
N GLU A 326 -45.50 32.45 -2.68
CA GLU A 326 -45.37 31.53 -1.56
C GLU A 326 -43.99 30.82 -1.59
N LYS A 327 -43.50 30.45 -2.77
CA LYS A 327 -42.16 29.89 -2.97
C LYS A 327 -41.06 30.88 -2.54
N ASN A 328 -41.19 32.16 -2.90
CA ASN A 328 -40.24 33.20 -2.49
C ASN A 328 -40.30 33.45 -0.98
N LYS A 329 -41.46 33.41 -0.35
CA LYS A 329 -41.59 33.52 1.11
C LYS A 329 -40.93 32.34 1.83
N VAL A 330 -41.14 31.13 1.34
CA VAL A 330 -40.50 29.93 1.89
C VAL A 330 -38.98 29.98 1.68
N ALA A 331 -38.51 30.39 0.48
CA ALA A 331 -37.09 30.57 0.20
C ALA A 331 -36.42 31.52 1.18
N LYS A 332 -37.11 32.61 1.53
CA LYS A 332 -36.63 33.59 2.50
C LYS A 332 -36.55 33.01 3.91
N THR A 333 -37.55 32.25 4.34
CA THR A 333 -37.54 31.57 5.64
C THR A 333 -36.42 30.53 5.70
N ILE A 334 -36.19 29.78 4.61
CA ILE A 334 -35.03 28.83 4.52
C ILE A 334 -33.71 29.60 4.59
N SER A 335 -33.59 30.76 3.89
CA SER A 335 -32.38 31.58 3.94
C SER A 335 -32.10 32.07 5.35
N ASP A 336 -33.09 32.57 6.08
CA ASP A 336 -32.94 32.99 7.48
C ASP A 336 -32.43 31.86 8.37
N CYS A 337 -33.00 30.64 8.22
CA CYS A 337 -32.57 29.45 9.00
C CYS A 337 -31.16 29.01 8.66
N VAL A 338 -30.88 28.88 7.36
CA VAL A 338 -29.60 28.32 6.88
C VAL A 338 -28.41 29.24 7.18
N ARG A 339 -28.63 30.57 7.10
CA ARG A 339 -27.60 31.55 7.45
C ARG A 339 -27.33 31.66 8.93
N ALA A 340 -28.29 31.31 9.78
CA ALA A 340 -28.08 31.26 11.23
C ALA A 340 -27.30 30.03 11.67
N LEU A 341 -27.27 28.97 10.86
CA LEU A 341 -26.55 27.73 11.16
C LEU A 341 -25.08 27.83 10.78
N PRO A 342 -24.16 27.15 11.54
CA PRO A 342 -22.77 27.11 11.19
C PRO A 342 -22.56 26.37 9.86
N CYS A 343 -21.61 26.86 9.03
CA CYS A 343 -21.21 26.24 7.78
C CYS A 343 -20.13 25.17 8.03
N ASP A 344 -20.54 24.07 8.61
CA ASP A 344 -19.65 23.00 9.08
C ASP A 344 -19.59 21.77 8.16
N ASN A 345 -20.38 21.76 7.08
CA ASN A 345 -20.42 20.64 6.14
C ASN A 345 -20.85 21.09 4.72
N ALA A 346 -20.48 20.28 3.70
CA ALA A 346 -20.77 20.57 2.28
C ALA A 346 -22.28 20.72 1.98
N THR A 347 -23.16 20.10 2.75
CA THR A 347 -24.62 20.26 2.61
C THR A 347 -25.03 21.66 3.01
N MET A 348 -24.54 22.16 4.14
CA MET A 348 -24.85 23.50 4.63
C MET A 348 -24.25 24.57 3.71
N GLU A 349 -23.04 24.35 3.21
CA GLU A 349 -22.39 25.21 2.22
C GLU A 349 -23.23 25.34 0.95
N ALA A 350 -23.73 24.24 0.40
CA ALA A 350 -24.62 24.24 -0.78
C ALA A 350 -25.94 24.98 -0.52
N LEU A 351 -26.51 24.80 0.68
CA LEU A 351 -27.72 25.53 1.07
C LEU A 351 -27.47 27.04 1.18
N GLN A 352 -26.36 27.45 1.83
CA GLN A 352 -25.99 28.86 1.98
C GLN A 352 -25.65 29.54 0.64
N GLN A 353 -25.07 28.79 -0.30
CA GLN A 353 -24.78 29.28 -1.65
C GLN A 353 -26.06 29.46 -2.49
N TYR A 354 -27.07 28.62 -2.31
CA TYR A 354 -28.31 28.67 -3.08
C TYR A 354 -29.30 29.69 -2.50
N PHE A 355 -29.47 29.74 -1.18
CA PHE A 355 -30.34 30.66 -0.48
C PHE A 355 -29.56 31.91 -0.06
N THR A 356 -29.46 32.91 -0.97
CA THR A 356 -28.59 34.08 -0.81
C THR A 356 -29.24 35.31 -0.22
N GLU A 357 -30.55 35.27 0.04
CA GLU A 357 -31.26 36.43 0.57
C GLU A 357 -30.76 36.86 1.96
N PRO A 358 -30.64 38.17 2.23
CA PRO A 358 -30.17 38.63 3.54
C PRO A 358 -31.20 38.27 4.62
N PRO A 359 -30.72 37.86 5.83
CA PRO A 359 -31.60 37.45 6.91
C PRO A 359 -32.41 38.64 7.44
N GLU A 360 -33.72 38.44 7.61
CA GLU A 360 -34.60 39.44 8.23
C GLU A 360 -34.83 39.18 9.73
N ASN A 361 -34.75 37.91 10.15
CA ASN A 361 -34.99 37.49 11.51
C ASN A 361 -33.72 37.01 12.18
N SER A 362 -33.50 37.39 13.44
CA SER A 362 -32.42 36.84 14.24
C SER A 362 -32.81 35.52 14.89
N ALA A 363 -31.86 34.56 14.91
CA ALA A 363 -32.10 33.28 15.55
C ALA A 363 -32.10 33.40 17.09
N GLU A 364 -33.14 32.89 17.71
CA GLU A 364 -33.30 32.82 19.16
C GLU A 364 -32.56 31.61 19.76
N LYS A 365 -32.54 30.49 19.02
CA LYS A 365 -31.86 29.25 19.40
C LYS A 365 -31.38 28.53 18.15
N ILE A 366 -30.20 27.93 18.24
CA ILE A 366 -29.57 27.19 17.15
C ILE A 366 -29.21 25.79 17.65
N VAL A 367 -29.52 24.78 16.86
CA VAL A 367 -29.10 23.40 17.02
C VAL A 367 -28.29 23.00 15.79
N PRO A 368 -26.96 22.86 15.88
CA PRO A 368 -26.13 22.47 14.76
C PRO A 368 -26.43 21.02 14.33
N PHE A 369 -25.94 20.64 13.15
CA PHE A 369 -26.12 19.29 12.63
C PHE A 369 -25.46 18.24 13.52
N SER A 370 -26.15 17.12 13.73
CA SER A 370 -25.58 15.93 14.37
C SER A 370 -25.76 14.71 13.48
N SER A 371 -24.70 13.91 13.38
CA SER A 371 -24.73 12.63 12.65
C SER A 371 -25.66 11.60 13.30
N ALA A 372 -25.95 11.73 14.58
CA ALA A 372 -26.87 10.86 15.32
C ALA A 372 -28.34 11.19 15.01
N THR A 373 -28.70 12.48 15.04
CA THR A 373 -30.10 12.95 14.88
C THR A 373 -30.46 13.28 13.44
N LYS A 374 -29.48 13.49 12.55
CA LYS A 374 -29.61 13.76 11.11
C LYS A 374 -30.45 15.01 10.77
N TYR A 375 -30.47 15.99 11.65
CA TYR A 375 -31.10 17.27 11.40
C TYR A 375 -30.29 18.43 12.01
N SER A 376 -30.57 19.66 11.51
CA SER A 376 -30.21 20.93 12.12
C SER A 376 -31.48 21.70 12.41
N GLY A 377 -31.51 22.57 13.42
CA GLY A 377 -32.70 23.33 13.78
C GLY A 377 -32.41 24.74 14.22
N VAL A 378 -33.36 25.63 13.98
CA VAL A 378 -33.32 27.04 14.33
C VAL A 378 -34.68 27.51 14.86
N VAL A 379 -34.70 28.32 15.89
CA VAL A 379 -35.90 29.02 16.37
C VAL A 379 -35.85 30.46 15.86
N LEU A 380 -36.88 30.84 15.05
CA LEU A 380 -37.04 32.18 14.49
C LEU A 380 -38.43 32.70 14.85
N ALA A 381 -38.54 33.89 15.43
CA ALA A 381 -39.78 34.54 15.79
C ALA A 381 -40.75 33.61 16.56
N GLY A 382 -40.23 32.86 17.53
CA GLY A 382 -40.99 31.91 18.35
C GLY A 382 -41.40 30.61 17.66
N LYS A 383 -41.02 30.36 16.40
CA LYS A 383 -41.28 29.12 15.68
C LYS A 383 -39.99 28.32 15.48
N ALA A 384 -40.06 27.01 15.69
CA ALA A 384 -38.97 26.11 15.47
C ALA A 384 -38.98 25.55 14.05
N TYR A 385 -37.88 25.67 13.33
CA TYR A 385 -37.69 25.11 12.00
C TYR A 385 -36.55 24.09 12.02
N VAL A 386 -36.75 23.01 11.27
CA VAL A 386 -35.74 21.92 11.15
C VAL A 386 -35.47 21.62 9.69
N VAL A 387 -34.19 21.37 9.39
CA VAL A 387 -33.75 20.89 8.08
C VAL A 387 -32.96 19.60 8.27
N GLY A 388 -33.34 18.53 7.56
CA GLY A 388 -32.67 17.24 7.76
C GLY A 388 -33.17 16.14 6.83
N ALA A 389 -32.76 14.91 7.11
CA ALA A 389 -33.19 13.74 6.37
C ALA A 389 -34.70 13.47 6.63
N PRO A 390 -35.52 13.30 5.57
CA PRO A 390 -36.98 13.20 5.71
C PRO A 390 -37.45 12.12 6.68
N GLU A 391 -36.80 10.97 6.70
CA GLU A 391 -37.14 9.85 7.58
C GLU A 391 -36.87 10.13 9.07
N PHE A 392 -35.92 11.01 9.39
CA PHE A 392 -35.61 11.40 10.77
C PHE A 392 -36.41 12.57 11.25
N VAL A 393 -36.75 13.50 10.33
CA VAL A 393 -37.52 14.69 10.65
C VAL A 393 -39.01 14.38 10.72
N LEU A 394 -39.55 13.68 9.71
CA LEU A 394 -40.99 13.41 9.60
C LEU A 394 -41.46 12.15 10.34
N ARG A 395 -40.56 11.23 10.60
CA ARG A 395 -40.78 10.01 11.40
C ARG A 395 -42.05 9.24 10.94
N GLN A 396 -43.13 9.23 11.71
CA GLN A 396 -44.39 8.52 11.38
C GLN A 396 -45.06 9.11 10.12
N ASP A 397 -44.94 10.41 9.90
CA ASP A 397 -45.55 11.09 8.76
C ASP A 397 -44.73 10.92 7.47
N TYR A 398 -43.52 10.31 7.56
CA TYR A 398 -42.69 10.00 6.38
C TYR A 398 -43.46 9.12 5.37
N ALA A 399 -44.25 8.18 5.85
CA ALA A 399 -45.02 7.26 4.98
C ALA A 399 -45.95 7.98 4.02
N ALA A 400 -46.51 9.15 4.42
CA ALA A 400 -47.42 9.94 3.59
C ALA A 400 -46.74 10.63 2.38
N VAL A 401 -45.45 10.96 2.52
CA VAL A 401 -44.66 11.66 1.50
C VAL A 401 -43.64 10.76 0.81
N GLN A 402 -43.48 9.51 1.27
CA GLN A 402 -42.48 8.55 0.77
C GLN A 402 -42.55 8.39 -0.74
N GLY A 403 -43.73 8.21 -1.33
CA GLY A 403 -43.92 8.04 -2.78
C GLY A 403 -43.44 9.25 -3.60
N THR A 404 -43.58 10.47 -3.07
CA THR A 404 -43.09 11.70 -3.72
C THR A 404 -41.54 11.76 -3.63
N ILE A 405 -40.98 11.41 -2.48
CA ILE A 405 -39.54 11.43 -2.24
C ILE A 405 -38.84 10.35 -3.08
N GLU A 406 -39.38 9.14 -3.18
CA GLU A 406 -38.83 8.03 -3.95
C GLU A 406 -38.58 8.39 -5.41
N VAL A 407 -39.51 9.16 -6.05
CA VAL A 407 -39.32 9.63 -7.44
C VAL A 407 -38.04 10.47 -7.60
N PHE A 408 -37.65 11.24 -6.59
CA PHE A 408 -36.43 12.04 -6.64
C PHE A 408 -35.21 11.22 -6.28
N LEU A 409 -35.32 10.28 -5.33
CA LEU A 409 -34.27 9.34 -4.99
C LEU A 409 -33.90 8.45 -6.18
N GLU A 410 -34.89 7.96 -6.95
CA GLU A 410 -34.68 7.20 -8.20
C GLU A 410 -33.99 8.00 -9.29
N LYS A 411 -34.10 9.33 -9.29
CA LYS A 411 -33.33 10.21 -10.17
C LYS A 411 -31.91 10.46 -9.69
N GLY A 412 -31.56 9.99 -8.46
CA GLY A 412 -30.24 10.13 -7.84
C GLY A 412 -30.06 11.39 -7.00
N TYR A 413 -31.13 12.15 -6.71
CA TYR A 413 -31.05 13.29 -5.82
C TYR A 413 -31.00 12.85 -4.35
N ARG A 414 -30.26 13.58 -3.54
CA ARG A 414 -30.39 13.53 -2.09
C ARG A 414 -31.50 14.51 -1.71
N VAL A 415 -32.47 14.06 -0.94
CA VAL A 415 -33.60 14.86 -0.52
C VAL A 415 -33.46 15.28 0.92
N LEU A 416 -33.57 16.57 1.21
CA LEU A 416 -33.75 17.09 2.55
C LEU A 416 -35.17 17.63 2.69
N VAL A 417 -35.72 17.55 3.90
CA VAL A 417 -36.99 18.23 4.23
C VAL A 417 -36.68 19.45 5.09
N PHE A 418 -37.36 20.56 4.75
CA PHE A 418 -37.49 21.72 5.61
C PHE A 418 -38.91 21.72 6.20
N ALA A 419 -39.00 21.70 7.52
CA ALA A 419 -40.25 21.53 8.25
C ALA A 419 -40.39 22.49 9.44
N GLU A 420 -41.62 22.90 9.78
CA GLU A 420 -41.95 23.56 11.04
C GLU A 420 -42.15 22.48 12.11
N TYR A 421 -41.48 22.62 13.24
CA TYR A 421 -41.50 21.66 14.35
C TYR A 421 -42.29 22.23 15.53
N GLU A 422 -43.22 21.43 16.08
CA GLU A 422 -44.13 21.89 17.15
C GLU A 422 -43.50 21.76 18.57
N GLY A 423 -42.37 21.09 18.67
CA GLY A 423 -41.67 20.83 19.96
C GLY A 423 -40.53 21.80 20.25
N ASN A 424 -39.86 21.57 21.38
CA ASN A 424 -38.69 22.34 21.75
C ASN A 424 -37.40 21.68 21.14
N LEU A 425 -36.56 22.50 20.52
CA LEU A 425 -35.28 22.06 19.94
C LEU A 425 -34.23 21.94 21.06
N ASP A 426 -33.93 20.72 21.49
CA ASP A 426 -32.93 20.43 22.50
C ASP A 426 -31.68 19.67 21.96
N GLY A 427 -31.64 19.42 20.64
CA GLY A 427 -30.54 18.68 20.00
C GLY A 427 -30.64 17.17 20.09
N LYS A 428 -31.76 16.65 20.67
CA LYS A 428 -32.06 15.22 20.74
C LYS A 428 -33.00 14.80 19.62
N GLU A 429 -33.39 13.52 19.63
CA GLU A 429 -34.41 13.04 18.67
C GLU A 429 -35.70 13.83 18.81
N LEU A 430 -36.27 14.22 17.66
CA LEU A 430 -37.55 14.96 17.62
C LEU A 430 -38.66 14.06 18.19
N THR A 431 -39.46 14.58 19.13
CA THR A 431 -40.53 13.82 19.80
C THR A 431 -41.91 14.23 19.32
N GLU A 432 -42.07 15.50 18.92
CA GLU A 432 -43.34 16.07 18.46
C GLU A 432 -43.48 16.06 16.92
N ASN A 433 -44.56 16.53 16.39
CA ASN A 433 -44.82 16.56 14.93
C ASN A 433 -43.99 17.61 14.21
N ALA A 434 -43.52 17.26 13.03
CA ALA A 434 -42.84 18.15 12.12
C ALA A 434 -43.65 18.26 10.81
N SER A 435 -44.19 19.45 10.52
CA SER A 435 -44.98 19.71 9.32
C SER A 435 -44.06 20.08 8.15
N PRO A 436 -44.02 19.30 7.06
CA PRO A 436 -43.13 19.57 5.93
C PRO A 436 -43.60 20.83 5.19
N ILE A 437 -42.66 21.75 4.97
CA ILE A 437 -42.88 23.00 4.20
C ILE A 437 -42.32 22.84 2.79
N ALA A 438 -41.07 22.32 2.66
CA ALA A 438 -40.42 22.14 1.37
C ALA A 438 -39.47 20.93 1.37
N PHE A 439 -39.26 20.36 0.18
CA PHE A 439 -38.23 19.39 -0.09
C PHE A 439 -37.11 20.06 -0.89
N ILE A 440 -35.86 19.93 -0.42
CA ILE A 440 -34.66 20.47 -1.06
C ILE A 440 -33.92 19.33 -1.71
N LEU A 441 -33.73 19.43 -3.03
CA LEU A 441 -33.08 18.41 -3.83
C LEU A 441 -31.60 18.77 -4.05
N LEU A 442 -30.72 17.96 -3.53
CA LEU A 442 -29.27 18.11 -3.66
C LEU A 442 -28.74 17.13 -4.69
N ASN A 443 -27.77 17.58 -5.47
CA ASN A 443 -27.05 16.77 -6.44
C ASN A 443 -25.55 16.78 -6.13
N ASN A 444 -24.92 15.62 -6.25
CA ASN A 444 -23.47 15.49 -6.29
C ASN A 444 -23.06 15.07 -7.70
N ALA A 445 -22.24 15.85 -8.35
CA ALA A 445 -21.70 15.48 -9.66
C ALA A 445 -20.82 14.22 -9.55
N ILE A 446 -20.98 13.30 -10.49
CA ILE A 446 -20.09 12.16 -10.62
C ILE A 446 -18.73 12.67 -11.14
N ARG A 447 -17.63 12.21 -10.54
CA ARG A 447 -16.29 12.59 -10.99
C ARG A 447 -16.08 12.25 -12.46
N GLU A 448 -15.47 13.16 -13.19
CA GLU A 448 -15.06 12.92 -14.57
C GLU A 448 -14.13 11.69 -14.63
N GLY A 449 -14.37 10.78 -15.60
CA GLY A 449 -13.60 9.55 -15.79
C GLY A 449 -13.86 8.42 -14.77
N ALA A 450 -14.70 8.60 -13.74
CA ALA A 450 -15.05 7.55 -12.79
C ALA A 450 -15.60 6.30 -13.49
N MET A 451 -16.44 6.47 -14.51
CA MET A 451 -16.99 5.38 -15.31
C MET A 451 -15.89 4.55 -16.00
N ASP A 452 -14.88 5.17 -16.57
CA ASP A 452 -13.78 4.47 -17.23
C ASP A 452 -12.93 3.72 -16.23
N THR A 453 -12.71 4.30 -15.04
CA THR A 453 -11.99 3.66 -13.93
C THR A 453 -12.72 2.42 -13.43
N PHE A 454 -14.03 2.47 -13.19
CA PHE A 454 -14.79 1.29 -12.76
C PHE A 454 -14.91 0.25 -13.86
N ARG A 455 -15.03 0.66 -15.14
CA ARG A 455 -14.97 -0.26 -16.28
C ARG A 455 -13.62 -0.97 -16.39
N TYR A 456 -12.52 -0.26 -16.13
CA TYR A 456 -11.17 -0.85 -16.07
C TYR A 456 -11.09 -1.96 -15.01
N PHE A 457 -11.53 -1.69 -13.77
CA PHE A 457 -11.52 -2.66 -12.69
C PHE A 457 -12.40 -3.87 -13.01
N SER A 458 -13.60 -3.64 -13.49
CA SER A 458 -14.55 -4.70 -13.87
C SER A 458 -14.01 -5.62 -14.97
N LYS A 459 -13.35 -5.07 -16.03
CA LYS A 459 -12.73 -5.86 -17.09
C LYS A 459 -11.58 -6.75 -16.57
N ARG A 460 -11.01 -6.40 -15.43
CA ARG A 460 -9.90 -7.13 -14.81
C ARG A 460 -10.33 -8.04 -13.65
N GLY A 461 -11.62 -8.29 -13.53
CA GLY A 461 -12.16 -9.21 -12.52
C GLY A 461 -12.12 -8.66 -11.09
N VAL A 462 -11.94 -7.35 -10.91
CA VAL A 462 -12.06 -6.70 -9.60
C VAL A 462 -13.52 -6.39 -9.36
N GLU A 463 -14.06 -6.92 -8.27
CA GLU A 463 -15.42 -6.67 -7.80
C GLU A 463 -15.47 -5.31 -7.09
N VAL A 464 -16.42 -4.45 -7.45
CA VAL A 464 -16.60 -3.15 -6.78
C VAL A 464 -17.77 -3.24 -5.81
N LYS A 465 -17.58 -2.79 -4.57
CA LYS A 465 -18.60 -2.65 -3.53
C LYS A 465 -18.73 -1.17 -3.16
N VAL A 466 -19.94 -0.64 -3.19
CA VAL A 466 -20.21 0.73 -2.77
C VAL A 466 -20.78 0.71 -1.36
N ILE A 467 -20.15 1.45 -0.46
CA ILE A 467 -20.48 1.44 0.97
C ILE A 467 -20.67 2.90 1.41
N SER A 468 -21.90 3.31 1.68
CA SER A 468 -22.23 4.71 1.98
C SER A 468 -23.21 4.86 3.16
N GLY A 469 -23.12 5.98 3.87
CA GLY A 469 -24.11 6.37 4.89
C GLY A 469 -25.43 6.87 4.32
N ASP A 470 -25.51 7.10 2.99
CA ASP A 470 -26.70 7.63 2.33
C ASP A 470 -27.75 6.56 2.04
N ASN A 471 -28.94 7.02 1.61
CA ASN A 471 -30.03 6.12 1.23
C ASN A 471 -29.61 5.14 0.13
N PRO A 472 -29.90 3.83 0.28
CA PRO A 472 -29.45 2.79 -0.66
C PRO A 472 -29.94 3.01 -2.10
N VAL A 473 -31.14 3.57 -2.31
CA VAL A 473 -31.70 3.85 -3.65
C VAL A 473 -30.85 4.90 -4.37
N THR A 474 -30.57 6.03 -3.70
CA THR A 474 -29.71 7.09 -4.25
C THR A 474 -28.31 6.59 -4.56
N VAL A 475 -27.72 5.80 -3.66
CA VAL A 475 -26.38 5.22 -3.85
C VAL A 475 -26.36 4.25 -5.04
N SER A 476 -27.40 3.43 -5.19
CA SER A 476 -27.57 2.50 -6.32
C SER A 476 -27.65 3.26 -7.65
N GLU A 477 -28.44 4.33 -7.74
CA GLU A 477 -28.57 5.10 -8.98
C GLU A 477 -27.26 5.82 -9.36
N ILE A 478 -26.53 6.36 -8.40
CA ILE A 478 -25.21 6.95 -8.63
C ILE A 478 -24.22 5.86 -9.08
N ALA A 479 -24.25 4.70 -8.45
CA ALA A 479 -23.39 3.57 -8.83
C ALA A 479 -23.69 3.05 -10.26
N LYS A 480 -24.98 3.01 -10.67
CA LYS A 480 -25.38 2.68 -12.05
C LYS A 480 -24.86 3.72 -13.05
N LYS A 481 -25.05 5.00 -12.75
CA LYS A 481 -24.55 6.10 -13.58
C LYS A 481 -23.02 6.10 -13.68
N ALA A 482 -22.31 5.69 -12.64
CA ALA A 482 -20.86 5.50 -12.63
C ALA A 482 -20.41 4.20 -13.33
N GLY A 483 -21.32 3.36 -13.84
CA GLY A 483 -21.01 2.15 -14.60
C GLY A 483 -20.57 0.96 -13.76
N ILE A 484 -20.89 0.92 -12.47
CA ILE A 484 -20.59 -0.18 -11.56
C ILE A 484 -21.53 -1.35 -11.86
N ARG A 485 -20.95 -2.54 -12.08
CA ARG A 485 -21.73 -3.76 -12.36
C ARG A 485 -22.53 -4.21 -11.16
N HIS A 486 -23.76 -4.67 -11.40
CA HIS A 486 -24.68 -5.18 -10.38
C HIS A 486 -25.06 -4.14 -9.31
N ALA A 487 -25.03 -2.87 -9.65
CA ALA A 487 -25.43 -1.78 -8.75
C ALA A 487 -26.91 -1.88 -8.31
N GLU A 488 -27.74 -2.60 -9.07
CA GLU A 488 -29.12 -2.93 -8.70
C GLU A 488 -29.24 -3.83 -7.46
N LYS A 489 -28.17 -4.58 -7.11
CA LYS A 489 -28.12 -5.38 -5.90
C LYS A 489 -27.79 -4.53 -4.69
N GLN A 490 -28.79 -3.83 -4.19
CA GLN A 490 -28.67 -2.95 -3.05
C GLN A 490 -29.29 -3.51 -1.78
N VAL A 491 -28.83 -3.02 -0.62
CA VAL A 491 -29.38 -3.35 0.69
C VAL A 491 -29.31 -2.14 1.63
N ASP A 492 -30.33 -1.98 2.46
CA ASP A 492 -30.31 -1.06 3.59
C ASP A 492 -29.61 -1.70 4.78
N ALA A 493 -28.44 -1.17 5.14
CA ALA A 493 -27.64 -1.71 6.24
C ALA A 493 -28.31 -1.52 7.62
N ALA A 494 -29.24 -0.59 7.77
CA ALA A 494 -30.03 -0.45 8.99
C ALA A 494 -30.87 -1.71 9.31
N THR A 495 -31.17 -2.55 8.28
CA THR A 495 -31.86 -3.84 8.47
C THR A 495 -30.92 -4.97 8.93
N LEU A 496 -29.60 -4.78 8.83
CA LEU A 496 -28.59 -5.79 9.14
C LEU A 496 -28.12 -5.66 10.60
N LYS A 497 -28.95 -6.15 11.53
CA LYS A 497 -28.74 -5.97 12.98
C LYS A 497 -27.66 -6.88 13.61
N THR A 498 -27.15 -7.87 12.89
CA THR A 498 -26.15 -8.81 13.42
C THR A 498 -24.93 -8.92 12.50
N ALA A 499 -23.76 -9.20 13.08
CA ALA A 499 -22.54 -9.40 12.32
C ALA A 499 -22.66 -10.52 11.24
N ASP A 500 -23.42 -11.58 11.55
CA ASP A 500 -23.69 -12.66 10.59
C ASP A 500 -24.58 -12.23 9.42
N ALA A 501 -25.53 -11.30 9.67
CA ALA A 501 -26.32 -10.72 8.60
C ALA A 501 -25.45 -9.87 7.67
N VAL A 502 -24.53 -9.07 8.22
CA VAL A 502 -23.55 -8.28 7.46
C VAL A 502 -22.62 -9.21 6.64
N ARG A 503 -22.11 -10.31 7.22
CA ARG A 503 -21.26 -11.30 6.52
C ARG A 503 -21.99 -11.95 5.34
N LYS A 504 -23.26 -12.31 5.49
CA LYS A 504 -24.09 -12.84 4.41
C LYS A 504 -24.40 -11.80 3.34
N ALA A 505 -24.68 -10.56 3.75
CA ALA A 505 -24.95 -9.46 2.85
C ALA A 505 -23.73 -9.11 1.98
N ALA A 506 -22.51 -9.13 2.53
CA ALA A 506 -21.25 -8.88 1.83
C ALA A 506 -21.07 -9.77 0.57
N LYS A 507 -21.58 -11.01 0.60
CA LYS A 507 -21.56 -11.93 -0.55
C LYS A 507 -22.60 -11.62 -1.62
N LYS A 508 -23.77 -11.09 -1.20
CA LYS A 508 -24.97 -11.02 -2.06
C LYS A 508 -25.12 -9.68 -2.74
N TYR A 509 -24.79 -8.58 -2.02
CA TYR A 509 -25.08 -7.23 -2.46
C TYR A 509 -23.83 -6.49 -2.95
N THR A 510 -24.06 -5.51 -3.83
CA THR A 510 -22.99 -4.66 -4.39
C THR A 510 -23.02 -3.27 -3.75
N VAL A 511 -24.23 -2.78 -3.43
CA VAL A 511 -24.45 -1.45 -2.86
C VAL A 511 -25.02 -1.58 -1.45
N PHE A 512 -24.41 -0.86 -0.52
CA PHE A 512 -24.81 -0.80 0.89
C PHE A 512 -25.10 0.65 1.24
N GLY A 513 -26.33 0.95 1.61
CA GLY A 513 -26.75 2.28 2.06
C GLY A 513 -27.04 2.31 3.55
N ARG A 514 -27.04 3.49 4.18
CA ARG A 514 -27.23 3.74 5.62
C ARG A 514 -26.28 2.92 6.50
N VAL A 515 -25.03 2.80 6.05
CA VAL A 515 -24.00 2.01 6.73
C VAL A 515 -23.39 2.83 7.87
N THR A 516 -23.28 2.25 9.07
CA THR A 516 -22.54 2.84 10.18
C THR A 516 -21.04 2.57 10.05
N PRO A 517 -20.16 3.33 10.75
CA PRO A 517 -18.72 3.09 10.73
C PRO A 517 -18.32 1.64 11.12
N GLU A 518 -18.97 1.06 12.16
CA GLU A 518 -18.73 -0.34 12.55
C GLU A 518 -19.16 -1.31 11.46
N GLN A 519 -20.29 -1.05 10.79
CA GLN A 519 -20.75 -1.90 9.70
C GLN A 519 -19.82 -1.81 8.49
N LYS A 520 -19.24 -0.61 8.18
CA LYS A 520 -18.18 -0.47 7.16
C LYS A 520 -16.99 -1.38 7.47
N ARG A 521 -16.53 -1.36 8.71
CA ARG A 521 -15.46 -2.24 9.22
C ARG A 521 -15.80 -3.71 9.06
N LEU A 522 -16.98 -4.13 9.55
CA LEU A 522 -17.46 -5.53 9.47
C LEU A 522 -17.59 -6.02 8.02
N LEU A 523 -18.01 -5.18 7.08
CA LEU A 523 -18.07 -5.51 5.64
C LEU A 523 -16.68 -5.82 5.09
N VAL A 524 -15.69 -4.98 5.39
CA VAL A 524 -14.29 -5.20 4.97
C VAL A 524 -13.76 -6.51 5.56
N GLN A 525 -13.94 -6.74 6.87
CA GLN A 525 -13.53 -7.97 7.53
C GLN A 525 -14.21 -9.20 6.92
N ALA A 526 -15.51 -9.15 6.69
CA ALA A 526 -16.28 -10.24 6.08
C ALA A 526 -15.79 -10.61 4.67
N LEU A 527 -15.34 -9.64 3.87
CA LEU A 527 -14.75 -9.89 2.56
C LEU A 527 -13.36 -10.54 2.69
N LYS A 528 -12.54 -10.11 3.65
CA LYS A 528 -11.23 -10.71 3.95
C LYS A 528 -11.36 -12.15 4.45
N GLU A 529 -12.33 -12.44 5.34
CA GLU A 529 -12.65 -13.80 5.81
C GLU A 529 -13.04 -14.75 4.66
N GLN A 530 -13.55 -14.22 3.54
CA GLN A 530 -13.82 -14.96 2.32
C GLN A 530 -12.57 -15.23 1.45
N GLY A 531 -11.38 -14.87 1.92
CA GLY A 531 -10.13 -14.99 1.19
C GLY A 531 -9.96 -13.95 0.08
N LYS A 532 -10.70 -12.84 0.14
CA LYS A 532 -10.55 -11.72 -0.80
C LYS A 532 -9.46 -10.76 -0.32
N THR A 533 -8.71 -10.20 -1.28
CA THR A 533 -7.81 -9.07 -1.03
C THR A 533 -8.59 -7.78 -1.27
N VAL A 534 -8.82 -7.04 -0.20
CA VAL A 534 -9.73 -5.90 -0.16
C VAL A 534 -8.96 -4.59 -0.17
N ALA A 535 -9.23 -3.73 -1.16
CA ALA A 535 -8.87 -2.31 -1.11
C ALA A 535 -10.08 -1.49 -0.64
N MET A 536 -9.86 -0.52 0.24
CA MET A 536 -10.86 0.44 0.69
C MET A 536 -10.45 1.86 0.31
N ILE A 537 -11.36 2.58 -0.33
CA ILE A 537 -11.20 4.01 -0.62
C ILE A 537 -12.24 4.77 0.17
N GLY A 538 -11.77 5.73 0.95
CA GLY A 538 -12.62 6.60 1.75
C GLY A 538 -11.97 7.96 1.96
N ASP A 539 -12.77 8.97 2.31
CA ASP A 539 -12.35 10.36 2.53
C ASP A 539 -12.77 10.92 3.88
N GLY A 540 -13.71 10.25 4.56
CA GLY A 540 -14.29 10.72 5.81
C GLY A 540 -13.71 10.07 7.07
N VAL A 541 -13.92 10.72 8.21
CA VAL A 541 -13.60 10.18 9.55
C VAL A 541 -14.33 8.85 9.78
N ASN A 542 -15.53 8.70 9.21
CA ASN A 542 -16.35 7.48 9.30
C ASN A 542 -15.73 6.26 8.60
N ASP A 543 -14.71 6.46 7.76
CA ASP A 543 -14.03 5.39 7.02
C ASP A 543 -12.79 4.85 7.72
N ILE A 544 -12.30 5.53 8.76
CA ILE A 544 -11.02 5.25 9.41
C ILE A 544 -10.90 3.78 9.84
N LEU A 545 -11.93 3.22 10.48
CA LEU A 545 -11.92 1.82 10.94
C LEU A 545 -11.88 0.84 9.76
N ALA A 546 -12.61 1.12 8.68
CA ALA A 546 -12.62 0.30 7.47
C ALA A 546 -11.29 0.41 6.71
N LEU A 547 -10.71 1.62 6.63
CA LEU A 547 -9.38 1.86 6.04
C LEU A 547 -8.29 1.09 6.79
N LYS A 548 -8.32 1.09 8.14
CA LYS A 548 -7.35 0.37 8.97
C LYS A 548 -7.41 -1.14 8.80
N ASP A 549 -8.61 -1.70 8.62
CA ASP A 549 -8.82 -3.15 8.49
C ASP A 549 -8.66 -3.66 7.06
N ALA A 550 -8.66 -2.78 6.04
CA ALA A 550 -8.44 -3.15 4.65
C ALA A 550 -7.01 -3.66 4.42
N ASP A 551 -6.83 -4.53 3.41
CA ASP A 551 -5.49 -4.97 2.99
C ASP A 551 -4.71 -3.83 2.31
N CYS A 552 -5.41 -2.94 1.62
CA CYS A 552 -4.88 -1.70 1.10
C CYS A 552 -5.87 -0.56 1.32
N SER A 553 -5.44 0.51 1.98
CA SER A 553 -6.24 1.69 2.25
C SER A 553 -5.79 2.89 1.43
N ILE A 554 -6.77 3.60 0.89
CA ILE A 554 -6.56 4.71 -0.03
C ILE A 554 -7.41 5.88 0.44
N ALA A 555 -6.82 7.07 0.56
CA ALA A 555 -7.53 8.31 0.87
C ALA A 555 -7.44 9.33 -0.28
N MET A 556 -8.43 10.22 -0.31
CA MET A 556 -8.42 11.42 -1.15
C MET A 556 -7.88 12.58 -0.31
N ALA A 557 -7.00 13.41 -0.85
CA ALA A 557 -6.41 14.52 -0.09
C ALA A 557 -7.42 15.62 0.28
N SER A 558 -8.56 15.71 -0.45
CA SER A 558 -9.68 16.60 -0.07
C SER A 558 -10.51 16.08 1.08
N GLY A 559 -10.28 14.85 1.52
CA GLY A 559 -10.96 14.26 2.65
C GLY A 559 -10.44 14.77 4.00
N SER A 560 -10.84 14.10 5.07
CA SER A 560 -10.32 14.41 6.40
C SER A 560 -8.83 14.10 6.51
N GLU A 561 -8.09 14.93 7.24
CA GLU A 561 -6.68 14.66 7.56
C GLU A 561 -6.52 13.29 8.23
N ALA A 562 -7.48 12.92 9.05
CA ALA A 562 -7.59 11.63 9.70
C ALA A 562 -7.55 10.45 8.74
N ALA A 563 -8.35 10.48 7.69
CA ALA A 563 -8.37 9.44 6.66
C ALA A 563 -7.02 9.39 5.92
N SER A 564 -6.45 10.57 5.59
CA SER A 564 -5.16 10.68 4.92
C SER A 564 -4.01 10.11 5.76
N HIS A 565 -4.00 10.33 7.09
CA HIS A 565 -2.97 9.78 7.97
C HIS A 565 -3.04 8.26 8.16
N VAL A 566 -4.24 7.70 8.20
CA VAL A 566 -4.44 6.25 8.37
C VAL A 566 -4.23 5.49 7.07
N ALA A 567 -4.49 6.11 5.94
CA ALA A 567 -4.39 5.48 4.64
C ALA A 567 -2.93 5.16 4.26
N GLN A 568 -2.73 3.99 3.67
CA GLN A 568 -1.42 3.58 3.13
C GLN A 568 -1.05 4.33 1.84
N LEU A 569 -2.06 4.87 1.15
CA LEU A 569 -1.89 5.62 -0.08
C LEU A 569 -2.84 6.83 -0.11
N VAL A 570 -2.34 8.00 -0.53
CA VAL A 570 -3.13 9.23 -0.65
C VAL A 570 -3.03 9.79 -2.06
N LEU A 571 -4.19 10.10 -2.67
CA LEU A 571 -4.30 10.77 -3.96
C LEU A 571 -4.29 12.29 -3.76
N LEU A 572 -3.11 12.92 -3.96
CA LEU A 572 -2.88 14.32 -3.58
C LEU A 572 -3.67 15.35 -4.41
N ASP A 573 -4.05 15.04 -5.63
CA ASP A 573 -4.87 15.89 -6.49
C ASP A 573 -6.32 15.44 -6.59
N ASN A 574 -6.74 14.54 -5.71
CA ASN A 574 -8.10 14.01 -5.65
C ASN A 574 -8.58 13.33 -6.96
N ASP A 575 -7.65 12.89 -7.79
CA ASP A 575 -7.96 12.27 -9.07
C ASP A 575 -8.05 10.75 -8.96
N PHE A 576 -9.28 10.24 -8.80
CA PHE A 576 -9.57 8.80 -8.75
C PHE A 576 -9.14 8.07 -10.03
N ASN A 577 -9.03 8.76 -11.19
CA ASN A 577 -8.63 8.16 -12.46
C ASN A 577 -7.17 7.67 -12.47
N LYS A 578 -6.39 8.01 -11.45
CA LYS A 578 -5.02 7.50 -11.28
C LYS A 578 -4.97 6.08 -10.73
N MET A 579 -6.06 5.58 -10.15
CA MET A 579 -6.10 4.24 -9.57
C MET A 579 -5.71 3.12 -10.54
N PRO A 580 -6.14 3.09 -11.81
CA PRO A 580 -5.62 2.13 -12.79
C PRO A 580 -4.10 2.15 -12.94
N ALA A 581 -3.49 3.35 -12.95
CA ALA A 581 -2.04 3.49 -13.07
C ALA A 581 -1.32 2.96 -11.83
N VAL A 582 -1.86 3.20 -10.64
CA VAL A 582 -1.34 2.69 -9.35
C VAL A 582 -1.35 1.16 -9.33
N VAL A 583 -2.48 0.53 -9.71
CA VAL A 583 -2.60 -0.94 -9.80
C VAL A 583 -1.65 -1.53 -10.83
N MET A 584 -1.49 -0.87 -12.00
CA MET A 584 -0.54 -1.31 -13.02
C MET A 584 0.90 -1.22 -12.55
N GLU A 585 1.24 -0.20 -11.77
CA GLU A 585 2.58 -0.05 -11.19
C GLU A 585 2.84 -1.15 -10.16
N GLY A 586 1.88 -1.49 -9.31
CA GLY A 586 1.98 -2.63 -8.40
C GLY A 586 2.22 -3.96 -9.13
N ARG A 587 1.47 -4.22 -10.20
CA ARG A 587 1.67 -5.42 -11.04
C ARG A 587 3.05 -5.45 -11.67
N ARG A 588 3.53 -4.31 -12.15
CA ARG A 588 4.89 -4.18 -12.70
C ARG A 588 5.94 -4.59 -11.69
N VAL A 589 5.85 -4.08 -10.47
CA VAL A 589 6.81 -4.38 -9.40
C VAL A 589 6.82 -5.87 -9.09
N VAL A 590 5.67 -6.46 -8.79
CA VAL A 590 5.58 -7.88 -8.40
C VAL A 590 6.03 -8.80 -9.54
N ASN A 591 5.62 -8.54 -10.78
CA ASN A 591 6.03 -9.34 -11.94
C ASN A 591 7.54 -9.25 -12.19
N ASN A 592 8.11 -8.04 -12.13
CA ASN A 592 9.54 -7.86 -12.39
C ASN A 592 10.39 -8.50 -11.29
N ILE A 593 10.01 -8.31 -10.02
CA ILE A 593 10.69 -8.98 -8.91
C ILE A 593 10.56 -10.51 -9.03
N GLY A 594 9.40 -11.03 -9.42
CA GLY A 594 9.20 -12.47 -9.64
C GLY A 594 10.12 -13.03 -10.73
N ARG A 595 10.22 -12.33 -11.88
CA ARG A 595 11.12 -12.72 -12.99
C ARG A 595 12.59 -12.71 -12.58
N THR A 596 13.02 -11.65 -11.88
CA THR A 596 14.42 -11.56 -11.42
C THR A 596 14.71 -12.58 -10.33
N ALA A 597 13.78 -12.82 -9.41
CA ALA A 597 13.90 -13.84 -8.38
C ALA A 597 14.06 -15.25 -9.00
N SER A 598 13.35 -15.54 -10.09
CA SER A 598 13.47 -16.80 -10.81
C SER A 598 14.87 -17.01 -11.37
N LEU A 599 15.51 -15.97 -11.95
CA LEU A 599 16.90 -16.05 -12.46
C LEU A 599 17.90 -16.38 -11.34
N TYR A 600 17.79 -15.71 -10.18
CA TYR A 600 18.65 -16.01 -9.04
C TYR A 600 18.45 -17.44 -8.53
N LEU A 601 17.20 -17.88 -8.49
CA LEU A 601 16.84 -19.19 -7.94
C LEU A 601 17.32 -20.34 -8.83
N VAL A 602 17.40 -20.14 -10.14
CA VAL A 602 17.99 -21.12 -11.08
C VAL A 602 19.41 -21.47 -10.65
N LYS A 603 20.26 -20.45 -10.43
CA LYS A 603 21.65 -20.65 -9.99
C LYS A 603 21.72 -21.38 -8.66
N ASN A 604 20.87 -20.99 -7.72
CA ASN A 604 20.89 -21.58 -6.37
C ASN A 604 20.47 -23.05 -6.39
N ILE A 605 19.41 -23.41 -7.14
CA ILE A 605 18.95 -24.79 -7.32
C ILE A 605 20.03 -25.64 -7.98
N PHE A 606 20.59 -25.14 -9.08
CA PHE A 606 21.67 -25.78 -9.80
C PHE A 606 22.89 -26.06 -8.90
N SER A 607 23.41 -25.03 -8.21
CA SER A 607 24.60 -25.16 -7.38
C SER A 607 24.39 -26.07 -6.18
N MET A 608 23.18 -26.06 -5.59
CA MET A 608 22.83 -26.96 -4.50
C MET A 608 22.78 -28.43 -4.98
N LEU A 609 22.13 -28.69 -6.11
CA LEU A 609 22.05 -30.04 -6.70
C LEU A 609 23.44 -30.54 -7.10
N LEU A 610 24.26 -29.69 -7.72
CA LEU A 610 25.61 -30.02 -8.11
C LEU A 610 26.53 -30.30 -6.90
N ALA A 611 26.37 -29.52 -5.80
CA ALA A 611 27.12 -29.78 -4.56
C ALA A 611 26.74 -31.14 -3.95
N VAL A 612 25.43 -31.45 -3.89
CA VAL A 612 24.95 -32.76 -3.42
C VAL A 612 25.45 -33.89 -4.33
N PHE A 613 25.44 -33.69 -5.64
CA PHE A 613 26.01 -34.65 -6.60
C PHE A 613 27.49 -34.89 -6.38
N SER A 614 28.31 -33.83 -6.23
CA SER A 614 29.71 -33.91 -5.91
C SER A 614 29.99 -34.70 -4.63
N MET A 615 29.16 -34.48 -3.58
CA MET A 615 29.25 -35.24 -2.33
C MET A 615 28.91 -36.73 -2.49
N LEU A 616 27.86 -37.06 -3.25
CA LEU A 616 27.40 -38.45 -3.40
C LEU A 616 28.36 -39.30 -4.24
N PHE A 617 28.94 -38.72 -5.28
CA PHE A 617 29.78 -39.41 -6.24
C PHE A 617 31.28 -39.25 -5.98
N LEU A 618 31.65 -38.58 -4.87
CA LEU A 618 33.07 -38.31 -4.52
C LEU A 618 33.84 -37.66 -5.68
N ILE A 619 33.20 -36.66 -6.30
CA ILE A 619 33.76 -35.86 -7.39
C ILE A 619 34.06 -34.47 -6.88
N ASP A 620 35.21 -33.90 -7.27
CA ASP A 620 35.51 -32.50 -6.97
C ASP A 620 34.45 -31.56 -7.57
N TYR A 621 34.17 -30.48 -6.88
CA TYR A 621 33.25 -29.47 -7.42
C TYR A 621 33.84 -28.88 -8.71
N PRO A 622 33.10 -28.93 -9.86
CA PRO A 622 33.73 -28.72 -11.17
C PRO A 622 33.92 -27.25 -11.56
N LEU A 623 33.59 -26.28 -10.71
CA LEU A 623 33.68 -24.85 -10.98
C LEU A 623 34.64 -24.15 -10.01
N GLU A 624 35.30 -23.10 -10.51
CA GLU A 624 36.08 -22.16 -9.71
C GLU A 624 35.26 -20.94 -9.27
N PRO A 625 35.57 -20.28 -8.13
CA PRO A 625 34.83 -19.11 -7.65
C PRO A 625 34.78 -17.95 -8.67
N SER A 626 35.88 -17.71 -9.40
CA SER A 626 35.99 -16.72 -10.44
C SER A 626 35.03 -16.98 -11.62
N GLN A 627 34.88 -18.26 -12.00
CA GLN A 627 33.96 -18.69 -13.07
C GLN A 627 32.50 -18.51 -12.65
N VAL A 628 32.16 -18.86 -11.41
CA VAL A 628 30.80 -18.64 -10.85
C VAL A 628 30.45 -17.13 -10.86
N SER A 629 31.43 -16.27 -10.55
CA SER A 629 31.28 -14.82 -10.61
C SER A 629 31.03 -14.34 -12.03
N LEU A 630 31.79 -14.80 -13.01
CA LEU A 630 31.65 -14.47 -14.44
C LEU A 630 30.24 -14.84 -14.95
N ILE A 631 29.79 -16.07 -14.70
CA ILE A 631 28.45 -16.52 -15.08
C ILE A 631 27.40 -15.62 -14.43
N SER A 632 27.49 -15.40 -13.11
CA SER A 632 26.51 -14.63 -12.36
C SER A 632 26.34 -13.20 -12.85
N VAL A 633 27.41 -12.52 -13.25
CA VAL A 633 27.36 -11.13 -13.78
C VAL A 633 26.57 -11.07 -15.07
N PHE A 634 26.91 -11.91 -16.06
CA PHE A 634 26.39 -11.78 -17.42
C PHE A 634 25.04 -12.49 -17.63
N THR A 635 24.76 -13.57 -16.91
CA THR A 635 23.49 -14.30 -17.08
C THR A 635 22.42 -13.91 -16.08
N ILE A 636 22.77 -13.30 -14.92
CA ILE A 636 21.84 -12.99 -13.83
C ILE A 636 21.90 -11.52 -13.42
N GLY A 637 23.06 -11.04 -12.94
CA GLY A 637 23.18 -9.75 -12.26
C GLY A 637 22.75 -8.56 -13.15
N ILE A 638 23.48 -8.33 -14.25
CA ILE A 638 23.16 -7.23 -15.18
C ILE A 638 21.78 -7.40 -15.83
N PRO A 639 21.42 -8.59 -16.38
CA PRO A 639 20.10 -8.79 -16.95
C PRO A 639 18.97 -8.54 -15.98
N SER A 640 19.08 -9.00 -14.73
CA SER A 640 18.07 -8.82 -13.69
C SER A 640 17.79 -7.33 -13.41
N PHE A 641 18.83 -6.50 -13.40
CA PHE A 641 18.68 -5.06 -13.20
C PHE A 641 17.84 -4.42 -14.32
N PHE A 642 18.11 -4.75 -15.58
CA PHE A 642 17.33 -4.20 -16.71
C PHE A 642 15.90 -4.75 -16.73
N LEU A 643 15.69 -6.04 -16.47
CA LEU A 643 14.35 -6.65 -16.38
C LEU A 643 13.53 -6.08 -15.22
N ALA A 644 14.15 -5.70 -14.10
CA ALA A 644 13.47 -5.06 -12.99
C ALA A 644 12.89 -3.67 -13.34
N LEU A 645 13.43 -2.99 -14.33
CA LEU A 645 12.97 -1.68 -14.78
C LEU A 645 11.89 -1.75 -15.87
N GLU A 646 11.59 -2.92 -16.39
CA GLU A 646 10.65 -3.15 -17.51
C GLU A 646 9.19 -2.87 -17.12
N GLN A 647 8.35 -2.60 -18.13
CA GLN A 647 6.91 -2.36 -17.96
C GLN A 647 6.09 -3.65 -18.15
N ASN A 648 6.23 -4.59 -17.23
CA ASN A 648 5.41 -5.81 -17.21
C ASN A 648 4.14 -5.59 -16.37
N ARG A 649 2.97 -5.53 -17.03
CA ARG A 649 1.67 -5.23 -16.43
C ARG A 649 0.72 -6.42 -16.41
N ASN A 650 1.22 -7.63 -16.58
CA ASN A 650 0.41 -8.84 -16.62
C ASN A 650 -0.33 -9.07 -15.29
N GLN A 651 -1.48 -9.72 -15.36
CA GLN A 651 -2.24 -10.07 -14.17
C GLN A 651 -1.50 -11.13 -13.35
N ILE A 652 -1.48 -10.93 -12.03
CA ILE A 652 -0.81 -11.84 -11.09
C ILE A 652 -1.81 -12.88 -10.61
N HIS A 653 -1.41 -14.15 -10.69
CA HIS A 653 -2.21 -15.28 -10.21
C HIS A 653 -1.38 -16.13 -9.23
N GLY A 654 -2.00 -16.62 -8.17
CA GLY A 654 -1.37 -17.53 -7.20
C GLY A 654 -0.35 -16.86 -6.26
N HIS A 655 0.37 -17.69 -5.50
CA HIS A 655 1.36 -17.24 -4.52
C HIS A 655 2.68 -16.89 -5.18
N PHE A 656 3.33 -15.83 -4.70
CA PHE A 656 4.58 -15.32 -5.26
C PHE A 656 5.68 -16.39 -5.32
N LEU A 657 5.97 -17.05 -4.20
CA LEU A 657 7.07 -18.04 -4.11
C LEU A 657 6.82 -19.25 -5.01
N THR A 658 5.57 -19.72 -5.08
CA THR A 658 5.19 -20.84 -5.95
C THR A 658 5.45 -20.51 -7.42
N ASN A 659 5.09 -19.32 -7.87
CA ASN A 659 5.32 -18.88 -9.24
C ASN A 659 6.81 -18.76 -9.57
N VAL A 660 7.60 -18.22 -8.65
CA VAL A 660 9.06 -18.10 -8.81
C VAL A 660 9.72 -19.49 -8.88
N LEU A 661 9.33 -20.42 -8.00
CA LEU A 661 9.84 -21.79 -8.00
C LEU A 661 9.47 -22.55 -9.29
N ILE A 662 8.23 -22.46 -9.73
CA ILE A 662 7.74 -23.11 -10.96
C ILE A 662 8.54 -22.64 -12.17
N GLN A 663 8.92 -21.38 -12.24
CA GLN A 663 9.73 -20.83 -13.33
C GLN A 663 11.21 -21.24 -13.23
N ALA A 664 11.76 -21.34 -12.00
CA ALA A 664 13.17 -21.61 -11.79
C ALA A 664 13.54 -23.11 -11.84
N LEU A 665 12.64 -24.01 -11.38
CA LEU A 665 12.92 -25.44 -11.28
C LEU A 665 13.31 -26.10 -12.60
N PRO A 666 12.58 -25.93 -13.72
CA PRO A 666 12.95 -26.56 -14.99
C PRO A 666 14.37 -26.17 -15.43
N ALA A 667 14.70 -24.91 -15.24
CA ALA A 667 15.99 -24.35 -15.62
C ALA A 667 17.13 -24.89 -14.76
N GLY A 668 16.99 -24.82 -13.43
CA GLY A 668 18.02 -25.29 -12.49
C GLY A 668 18.25 -26.80 -12.58
N ILE A 669 17.19 -27.59 -12.84
CA ILE A 669 17.31 -29.04 -13.08
C ILE A 669 17.97 -29.32 -14.43
N THR A 670 17.69 -28.53 -15.47
CA THR A 670 18.37 -28.66 -16.78
C THR A 670 19.86 -28.42 -16.64
N ASP A 671 20.26 -27.33 -16.02
CA ASP A 671 21.67 -27.03 -15.72
C ASP A 671 22.34 -28.20 -14.99
N PHE A 672 21.68 -28.72 -13.97
CA PHE A 672 22.20 -29.84 -13.18
C PHE A 672 22.39 -31.10 -14.01
N ILE A 673 21.39 -31.54 -14.79
CA ILE A 673 21.45 -32.76 -15.61
C ILE A 673 22.57 -32.63 -16.64
N VAL A 674 22.63 -31.51 -17.33
CA VAL A 674 23.54 -31.30 -18.46
C VAL A 674 24.99 -31.18 -17.98
N VAL A 675 25.25 -30.44 -16.89
CA VAL A 675 26.58 -30.27 -16.32
C VAL A 675 27.06 -31.57 -15.64
N SER A 676 26.21 -32.22 -14.86
CA SER A 676 26.57 -33.50 -14.21
C SER A 676 26.88 -34.57 -15.25
N GLY A 677 26.09 -34.63 -16.33
CA GLY A 677 26.35 -35.49 -17.47
C GLY A 677 27.73 -35.22 -18.10
N LEU A 678 28.01 -33.95 -18.42
CA LEU A 678 29.31 -33.55 -18.97
C LEU A 678 30.47 -33.99 -18.03
N VAL A 679 30.37 -33.74 -16.74
CA VAL A 679 31.39 -34.08 -15.76
C VAL A 679 31.66 -35.60 -15.73
N ILE A 680 30.58 -36.43 -15.69
CA ILE A 680 30.70 -37.88 -15.69
C ILE A 680 31.42 -38.36 -16.97
N PHE A 681 30.95 -37.91 -18.13
CA PHE A 681 31.56 -38.33 -19.42
C PHE A 681 33.01 -37.87 -19.54
N CYS A 682 33.33 -36.62 -19.18
CA CYS A 682 34.70 -36.13 -19.19
C CYS A 682 35.63 -36.94 -18.28
N ARG A 683 35.14 -37.36 -17.09
CA ARG A 683 35.86 -38.23 -16.18
C ARG A 683 36.16 -39.61 -16.81
N GLU A 684 35.18 -40.24 -17.42
CA GLU A 684 35.31 -41.52 -18.09
C GLU A 684 36.27 -41.48 -19.31
N PHE A 685 36.27 -40.32 -20.02
CA PHE A 685 37.20 -40.12 -21.14
C PHE A 685 38.57 -39.58 -20.75
N GLY A 686 38.86 -39.45 -19.45
CA GLY A 686 40.16 -39.00 -18.92
C GLY A 686 40.54 -37.59 -19.32
N VAL A 687 39.60 -36.68 -19.34
CA VAL A 687 39.82 -35.26 -19.63
C VAL A 687 40.37 -34.54 -18.41
N GLU A 688 41.33 -33.64 -18.61
CA GLU A 688 41.95 -32.84 -17.55
C GLU A 688 40.94 -31.96 -16.80
N LYS A 689 41.09 -31.83 -15.48
CA LYS A 689 40.15 -31.14 -14.57
C LYS A 689 39.90 -29.69 -14.99
N GLU A 690 40.93 -28.94 -15.40
CA GLU A 690 40.83 -27.55 -15.80
C GLU A 690 40.02 -27.38 -17.09
N CYS A 691 40.18 -28.31 -18.03
CA CYS A 691 39.41 -28.36 -19.27
C CYS A 691 37.92 -28.66 -18.99
N VAL A 692 37.60 -29.53 -18.04
CA VAL A 692 36.26 -29.85 -17.60
C VAL A 692 35.61 -28.61 -16.98
N SER A 693 36.31 -27.91 -16.10
CA SER A 693 35.85 -26.69 -15.43
C SER A 693 35.48 -25.57 -16.42
N THR A 694 36.37 -25.32 -17.41
CA THR A 694 36.09 -24.35 -18.49
C THR A 694 34.89 -24.78 -19.33
N SER A 695 34.77 -26.06 -19.68
CA SER A 695 33.63 -26.54 -20.48
C SER A 695 32.30 -26.48 -19.71
N CYS A 696 32.31 -26.77 -18.42
CA CYS A 696 31.14 -26.56 -17.55
C CYS A 696 30.74 -25.07 -17.50
N THR A 697 31.68 -24.15 -17.39
CA THR A 697 31.44 -22.70 -17.40
C THR A 697 30.78 -22.24 -18.71
N ILE A 698 31.27 -22.72 -19.85
CA ILE A 698 30.69 -22.40 -21.17
C ILE A 698 29.27 -22.96 -21.26
N LEU A 699 29.05 -24.19 -20.85
CA LEU A 699 27.75 -24.86 -20.94
C LEU A 699 26.71 -24.17 -20.06
N ILE A 700 27.04 -23.82 -18.80
CA ILE A 700 26.15 -23.08 -17.91
C ILE A 700 25.83 -21.69 -18.48
N ALA A 701 26.80 -21.02 -19.10
CA ALA A 701 26.53 -19.72 -19.74
C ALA A 701 25.55 -19.88 -20.93
N VAL A 702 25.69 -20.92 -21.75
CA VAL A 702 24.76 -21.20 -22.86
C VAL A 702 23.35 -21.45 -22.31
N VAL A 703 23.20 -22.28 -21.28
CA VAL A 703 21.92 -22.52 -20.61
C VAL A 703 21.39 -21.23 -19.99
N GLY A 704 22.22 -20.46 -19.30
CA GLY A 704 21.86 -19.18 -18.70
C GLY A 704 21.32 -18.17 -19.71
N PHE A 705 21.93 -18.02 -20.89
CA PHE A 705 21.43 -17.18 -21.96
C PHE A 705 20.15 -17.72 -22.59
N MET A 706 19.99 -19.03 -22.71
CA MET A 706 18.73 -19.64 -23.16
C MET A 706 17.59 -19.36 -22.17
N ILE A 707 17.83 -19.44 -20.88
CA ILE A 707 16.86 -19.12 -19.83
C ILE A 707 16.53 -17.63 -19.86
N LEU A 708 17.54 -16.77 -19.99
CA LEU A 708 17.36 -15.33 -20.13
C LEU A 708 16.46 -15.00 -21.35
N TYR A 709 16.70 -15.66 -22.49
CA TYR A 709 15.86 -15.55 -23.68
C TYR A 709 14.41 -15.98 -23.38
N HIS A 710 14.22 -17.08 -22.65
CA HIS A 710 12.88 -17.58 -22.31
C HIS A 710 12.12 -16.63 -21.38
N ILE A 711 12.79 -16.10 -20.35
CA ILE A 711 12.21 -15.16 -19.37
C ILE A 711 11.93 -13.78 -19.98
N ALA A 712 12.75 -13.34 -20.96
CA ALA A 712 12.58 -12.07 -21.65
C ALA A 712 11.43 -12.03 -22.68
N LYS A 713 10.71 -13.15 -22.89
CA LYS A 713 9.54 -13.18 -23.79
C LYS A 713 8.38 -12.32 -23.26
N PRO A 714 7.63 -11.60 -24.14
CA PRO A 714 7.79 -11.48 -25.60
C PRO A 714 9.05 -10.70 -25.97
N MET A 715 9.78 -11.17 -26.99
CA MET A 715 11.05 -10.58 -27.40
C MET A 715 10.84 -9.22 -28.03
N THR A 716 11.42 -8.19 -27.42
CA THR A 716 11.45 -6.82 -27.93
C THR A 716 12.86 -6.44 -28.38
N THR A 717 13.00 -5.36 -29.20
CA THR A 717 14.32 -4.88 -29.61
C THR A 717 15.26 -4.61 -28.43
N PRO A 718 14.84 -3.97 -27.31
CA PRO A 718 15.69 -3.79 -26.14
C PRO A 718 16.16 -5.12 -25.52
N HIS A 719 15.29 -6.16 -25.49
CA HIS A 719 15.70 -7.48 -24.99
C HIS A 719 16.75 -8.15 -25.86
N ALA A 720 16.59 -8.06 -27.17
CA ALA A 720 17.58 -8.61 -28.11
C ALA A 720 18.94 -7.92 -27.97
N ILE A 721 18.94 -6.58 -27.83
CA ILE A 721 20.16 -5.81 -27.59
C ILE A 721 20.81 -6.20 -26.27
N LEU A 722 20.01 -6.31 -25.21
CA LEU A 722 20.50 -6.71 -23.88
C LEU A 722 21.19 -8.07 -23.95
N ILE A 723 20.52 -9.09 -24.52
CA ILE A 723 21.08 -10.45 -24.60
C ILE A 723 22.34 -10.45 -25.48
N ALA A 724 22.32 -9.77 -26.62
CA ALA A 724 23.49 -9.65 -27.48
C ALA A 724 24.68 -9.00 -26.77
N ALA A 725 24.43 -7.91 -26.02
CA ALA A 725 25.45 -7.22 -25.25
C ALA A 725 26.02 -8.13 -24.13
N MET A 726 25.19 -8.91 -23.47
CA MET A 726 25.63 -9.85 -22.44
C MET A 726 26.48 -10.98 -23.03
N VAL A 727 26.08 -11.56 -24.14
CA VAL A 727 26.86 -12.59 -24.86
C VAL A 727 28.20 -12.04 -25.31
N ILE A 728 28.21 -10.84 -25.94
CA ILE A 728 29.44 -10.20 -26.39
C ILE A 728 30.38 -9.88 -25.22
N GLY A 729 29.84 -9.31 -24.14
CA GLY A 729 30.59 -8.99 -22.94
C GLY A 729 31.18 -10.24 -22.27
N TRP A 730 30.40 -11.32 -22.21
CA TRP A 730 30.86 -12.60 -21.68
C TRP A 730 31.99 -13.20 -22.54
N LEU A 731 31.85 -13.22 -23.87
CA LEU A 731 32.88 -13.66 -24.80
C LEU A 731 34.14 -12.79 -24.69
N PHE A 732 33.99 -11.50 -24.56
CA PHE A 732 35.11 -10.58 -24.34
C PHE A 732 35.90 -10.93 -23.08
N CYS A 733 35.21 -11.16 -21.96
CA CYS A 733 35.86 -11.58 -20.71
C CYS A 733 36.55 -12.95 -20.84
N MET A 734 35.95 -13.89 -21.54
CA MET A 734 36.53 -15.22 -21.80
C MET A 734 37.84 -15.15 -22.60
N LEU A 735 37.91 -14.22 -23.58
CA LEU A 735 39.07 -14.09 -24.47
C LEU A 735 40.19 -13.23 -23.87
N PHE A 736 39.84 -12.09 -23.26
CA PHE A 736 40.82 -11.11 -22.81
C PHE A 736 41.20 -11.24 -21.33
N PHE A 737 40.36 -11.86 -20.51
CA PHE A 737 40.57 -12.06 -19.06
C PHE A 737 40.55 -13.52 -18.67
N SER A 738 40.99 -14.43 -19.59
CA SER A 738 41.02 -15.88 -19.38
C SER A 738 41.74 -16.29 -18.10
N GLU A 739 42.91 -15.70 -17.81
CA GLU A 739 43.70 -16.00 -16.62
C GLU A 739 42.98 -15.60 -15.33
N LEU A 740 42.26 -14.44 -15.34
CA LEU A 740 41.50 -13.94 -14.19
C LEU A 740 40.34 -14.87 -13.85
N PHE A 741 39.68 -15.41 -14.86
CA PHE A 741 38.52 -16.28 -14.69
C PHE A 741 38.84 -17.78 -14.77
N ALA A 742 40.12 -18.18 -14.66
CA ALA A 742 40.53 -19.57 -14.70
C ALA A 742 40.04 -20.32 -15.96
N ILE A 743 40.06 -19.66 -17.11
CA ILE A 743 39.64 -20.24 -18.38
C ILE A 743 40.87 -20.82 -19.08
N THR A 744 40.84 -22.11 -19.41
CA THR A 744 41.89 -22.83 -20.11
C THR A 744 41.42 -23.24 -21.52
N ALA A 745 42.37 -23.65 -22.35
CA ALA A 745 42.07 -24.15 -23.68
C ALA A 745 41.26 -25.45 -23.62
N VAL A 746 40.16 -25.51 -24.37
CA VAL A 746 39.30 -26.69 -24.42
C VAL A 746 39.88 -27.72 -25.42
N THR A 747 40.16 -28.94 -24.97
CA THR A 747 40.65 -30.03 -25.84
C THR A 747 39.53 -30.47 -26.80
N GLY A 748 39.90 -31.01 -27.99
CA GLY A 748 38.92 -31.44 -28.99
C GLY A 748 37.91 -32.48 -28.47
N LYS A 749 38.33 -33.37 -27.58
CA LYS A 749 37.46 -34.36 -26.93
C LYS A 749 36.40 -33.67 -26.05
N CYS A 750 36.85 -32.73 -25.24
CA CYS A 750 35.99 -32.00 -24.33
C CYS A 750 35.02 -31.07 -25.11
N ALA A 751 35.50 -30.41 -26.16
CA ALA A 751 34.68 -29.58 -27.05
C ALA A 751 33.57 -30.39 -27.71
N MET A 752 33.85 -31.61 -28.17
CA MET A 752 32.81 -32.48 -28.75
C MET A 752 31.74 -32.86 -27.73
N LEU A 753 32.13 -33.25 -26.51
CA LEU A 753 31.19 -33.56 -25.42
C LEU A 753 30.36 -32.32 -25.06
N MET A 754 30.99 -31.16 -24.91
CA MET A 754 30.32 -29.91 -24.60
C MET A 754 29.28 -29.56 -25.64
N ILE A 755 29.58 -29.71 -26.95
CA ILE A 755 28.63 -29.45 -28.04
C ILE A 755 27.44 -30.42 -27.97
N VAL A 756 27.67 -31.71 -27.72
CA VAL A 756 26.59 -32.71 -27.56
C VAL A 756 25.66 -32.32 -26.42
N PHE A 757 26.20 -31.97 -25.25
CA PHE A 757 25.38 -31.56 -24.11
C PHE A 757 24.71 -30.20 -24.34
N ALA A 758 25.33 -29.26 -25.05
CA ALA A 758 24.70 -28.01 -25.44
C ALA A 758 23.47 -28.22 -26.35
N VAL A 759 23.55 -29.16 -27.29
CA VAL A 759 22.41 -29.51 -28.16
C VAL A 759 21.28 -30.21 -27.38
N ILE A 760 21.63 -31.06 -26.41
CA ILE A 760 20.65 -31.76 -25.55
C ILE A 760 19.92 -30.79 -24.60
N THR A 761 20.51 -29.67 -24.28
CA THR A 761 19.97 -28.70 -23.31
C THR A 761 18.54 -28.24 -23.65
N GLU A 762 18.29 -27.87 -24.89
CA GLU A 762 16.97 -27.32 -25.28
C GLU A 762 15.85 -28.38 -25.20
N PRO A 763 15.98 -29.60 -25.72
CA PRO A 763 15.00 -30.65 -25.53
C PRO A 763 14.72 -30.98 -24.04
N VAL A 764 15.76 -31.08 -23.21
CA VAL A 764 15.62 -31.36 -21.77
C VAL A 764 14.84 -30.24 -21.08
N PHE A 765 15.19 -29.00 -21.35
CA PHE A 765 14.53 -27.84 -20.79
C PHE A 765 13.04 -27.78 -21.17
N ARG A 766 12.73 -27.98 -22.45
CA ARG A 766 11.36 -28.02 -22.97
C ARG A 766 10.53 -29.14 -22.32
N TYR A 767 11.11 -30.33 -22.19
CA TYR A 767 10.44 -31.45 -21.54
C TYR A 767 10.14 -31.17 -20.06
N LEU A 768 11.09 -30.61 -19.34
CA LEU A 768 10.91 -30.24 -17.94
C LEU A 768 9.86 -29.14 -17.73
N ILE A 769 9.76 -28.17 -18.63
CA ILE A 769 8.68 -27.18 -18.60
C ILE A 769 7.32 -27.88 -18.74
N GLN A 770 7.15 -28.78 -19.75
CA GLN A 770 5.92 -29.51 -19.96
C GLN A 770 5.55 -30.38 -18.76
N LEU A 771 6.55 -30.99 -18.13
CA LEU A 771 6.36 -31.82 -16.94
C LEU A 771 5.86 -30.97 -15.75
N VAL A 772 6.47 -29.82 -15.50
CA VAL A 772 6.06 -28.91 -14.43
C VAL A 772 4.65 -28.36 -14.70
N GLU A 773 4.32 -28.00 -15.93
CA GLU A 773 2.97 -27.58 -16.31
C GLU A 773 1.93 -28.70 -16.12
N ALA A 774 2.29 -29.94 -16.44
CA ALA A 774 1.43 -31.11 -16.24
C ALA A 774 1.16 -31.36 -14.74
N VAL A 775 2.20 -31.30 -13.91
CA VAL A 775 2.10 -31.43 -12.45
C VAL A 775 1.22 -30.31 -11.88
N GLN A 776 1.38 -29.07 -12.37
CA GLN A 776 0.56 -27.94 -11.92
C GLN A 776 -0.93 -28.12 -12.30
N LYS A 777 -1.21 -28.60 -13.50
CA LYS A 777 -2.59 -28.94 -13.93
C LYS A 777 -3.18 -30.07 -13.09
N TRP A 778 -2.36 -31.03 -12.69
CA TRP A 778 -2.78 -32.17 -11.85
C TRP A 778 -3.01 -31.73 -10.40
N GLY A 779 -2.09 -30.95 -9.84
CA GLY A 779 -2.22 -30.34 -8.50
C GLY A 779 -3.37 -29.33 -8.38
N GLY A 780 -3.70 -28.60 -9.45
CA GLY A 780 -4.87 -27.72 -9.50
C GLY A 780 -6.22 -28.46 -9.47
N LYS A 781 -6.23 -29.79 -9.74
CA LYS A 781 -7.40 -30.68 -9.56
C LYS A 781 -7.52 -31.22 -8.13
N LEU A 782 -6.44 -31.22 -7.38
CA LEU A 782 -6.39 -31.49 -5.93
C LEU A 782 -6.48 -30.16 -5.18
N LYS A 783 -7.68 -29.56 -5.12
CA LYS A 783 -7.95 -28.48 -4.18
C LYS A 783 -7.90 -29.06 -2.76
N PHE A 784 -6.86 -28.70 -2.03
CA PHE A 784 -6.90 -28.67 -0.57
C PHE A 784 -7.46 -27.33 -0.11
#